data_795cd04c60a6e93940cf16326be0a18f
#
_entry.id   795cd04c60a6e93940cf16326be0a18f
#
_cell.length_a   1.000
_cell.length_b   1.000
_cell.length_c   1.000
_cell.angle_alpha   90.00
_cell.angle_beta   90.00
_cell.angle_gamma   90.00
#
_symmetry.space_group_name_H-M   'P 1'
#
loop_
_entity.id
_entity.type
_entity.pdbx_description
1 polymer ?
#
loop_
_entity_poly.entity_id
_entity_poly.type
_entity_poly.pdbx_seq_one_letter_code
_entity_poly.pdbx_strand_id
1 'polypeptide(L)'
;METRETFGRGRLKRILTAAILVPAAALATDCRFSLVDQSNWAANTGFYMDLENTPSGSSTYCQLSNMTIAMGVADGAKWRFIVIRQPQITWRLDHDYTAKAVIAPTYFELYLDEQLLGHVASGFAGLPNQNLTGNAVPSWAAGVGNYIPSQDSIDAGSSGGATASATFPAETRLVPLMLLAPGAMSATLPFQFGVGESLTVTAVFRLTAALANLQDYAPYVDTYGQSVYSDFPGKIQTDADLQTAATEEQTALAAWGTPSGYDAWGGVLNAGWQDTATNFFHVVQHNGVWWLISPAGNPCFYIGLDTGPLTTGNSTPTTNRTWEFKVLPPQTAPYDAAWGYWDWGNTGIASVSFDTWNMIRKYGSGSWQTTATNLAVQRMKAWGFSGFGKWANDAGNLPILPVLEGYNVPLVARHADVFDPNVQTLFRASLQKQMGDRVNDPLILGWSYGNEYDEIITPDEVQTILNKGSTVPAKRALVDQALSTIYNNSVAAMAAAWHVAPATTAGLYSASPTPPAADIETLRQFYADRYYDFLYKTVKSIDPNHLYFGFWIVPGWWVNATDWQLIAPHVDVIGYDRYSPVFEDSLLEGLAKSTAKPIFLGEFSFPPSYNLLRGYEIYAAASATDDADAGAQYQSNLESAARNPWCIGVAWFEYRDEPVSGRGFLGETDLDLVEGEDYAFGMVDVADRPKYDLVNRVRTANLAMAQRRLAFGPPSLSAGGTINNASFAVNTPVAPGSLVSIFGAGLAGDAAVAAGPSLPFVLGTTALTLGGVPLPLIHAFPNQVDAQVPWELAGQTAAPLTIVTDDLSGNTINVRLAQFSPGLYSAQANGAGQGAILIANTATLAAPASGQVHGLPAKRGTDYINIFATGLGPVTNQPASGAPASASPLSWATAAVTVTIGGVPVTPSFAGLAPGWVGLYQVNVQVPANAPVGDAVPVALSVGDAASNQVTMAVQ
;
A
#
# COMPACT_ATOMS: atom_id res chain seq x y z
N MET A 1 32.76 1.19 -5.80
CA MET A 1 32.25 2.18 -4.83
C MET A 1 31.58 3.29 -5.62
N GLU A 2 30.64 2.95 -6.41
CA GLU A 2 29.84 3.88 -7.19
C GLU A 2 28.44 3.27 -7.26
N THR A 3 27.46 4.12 -7.02
CA THR A 3 26.02 3.86 -7.14
C THR A 3 25.36 2.99 -6.06
N ARG A 4 25.33 3.49 -4.84
CA ARG A 4 24.16 3.26 -3.97
C ARG A 4 23.23 4.48 -4.13
N GLU A 5 22.43 4.51 -5.16
CA GLU A 5 21.28 5.40 -5.21
C GLU A 5 20.13 4.74 -4.44
N THR A 6 19.98 5.12 -3.20
CA THR A 6 18.80 4.83 -2.42
C THR A 6 17.64 5.69 -2.92
N PHE A 7 16.57 5.06 -3.32
CA PHE A 7 15.46 5.63 -4.06
C PHE A 7 14.57 6.63 -3.28
N GLY A 8 14.66 6.72 -1.99
CA GLY A 8 13.96 7.76 -1.21
C GLY A 8 14.68 9.12 -1.19
N ARG A 9 15.98 9.12 -1.42
CA ARG A 9 16.86 10.28 -1.23
C ARG A 9 17.03 11.16 -2.44
N GLY A 10 16.96 10.58 -3.62
CA GLY A 10 17.18 11.32 -4.84
C GLY A 10 16.12 12.38 -5.13
N ARG A 11 15.08 12.48 -4.32
CA ARG A 11 13.88 13.24 -4.68
C ARG A 11 13.78 14.58 -3.98
N LEU A 12 13.90 14.64 -2.68
CA LEU A 12 14.07 15.94 -2.03
C LEU A 12 15.47 16.51 -2.34
N LYS A 13 16.48 15.64 -2.41
CA LYS A 13 17.81 16.01 -2.87
C LYS A 13 17.85 16.49 -4.32
N ARG A 14 17.04 15.90 -5.22
CA ARG A 14 16.90 16.42 -6.59
C ARG A 14 16.09 17.72 -6.62
N ILE A 15 15.18 17.94 -5.72
CA ILE A 15 14.48 19.23 -5.56
C ILE A 15 15.43 20.26 -4.95
N LEU A 16 16.16 19.94 -3.91
CA LEU A 16 17.24 20.76 -3.37
C LEU A 16 18.44 20.86 -4.33
N THR A 17 18.86 19.78 -4.96
CA THR A 17 20.01 19.76 -5.90
C THR A 17 19.65 20.40 -7.25
N ALA A 18 18.41 20.32 -7.72
CA ALA A 18 17.98 21.13 -8.86
C ALA A 18 17.94 22.63 -8.51
N ALA A 19 17.70 22.98 -7.25
CA ALA A 19 17.87 24.34 -6.76
C ALA A 19 19.34 24.71 -6.48
N ILE A 20 20.24 23.74 -6.25
CA ILE A 20 21.63 23.94 -5.78
C ILE A 20 22.67 23.64 -6.87
N LEU A 21 22.41 22.74 -7.81
CA LEU A 21 23.37 22.32 -8.84
C LEU A 21 23.16 22.99 -10.20
N VAL A 22 22.98 24.29 -10.22
CA VAL A 22 23.30 25.06 -11.42
C VAL A 22 24.75 25.54 -11.28
N PRO A 23 25.67 25.22 -12.23
CA PRO A 23 27.04 25.72 -12.15
C PRO A 23 27.03 27.23 -11.98
N ALA A 24 27.84 27.76 -11.08
CA ALA A 24 27.90 29.19 -10.77
C ALA A 24 28.12 30.12 -11.97
N ALA A 25 28.58 29.59 -13.12
CA ALA A 25 28.77 30.36 -14.38
C ALA A 25 27.48 30.50 -15.22
N ALA A 26 26.41 29.68 -14.96
CA ALA A 26 25.15 29.79 -15.70
C ALA A 26 24.10 30.60 -14.95
N LEU A 27 24.34 30.94 -13.69
CA LEU A 27 23.40 31.60 -12.80
C LEU A 27 23.31 33.13 -12.96
N ALA A 28 24.19 33.73 -13.72
CA ALA A 28 24.25 35.21 -13.85
C ALA A 28 23.13 35.83 -14.72
N THR A 29 22.28 35.01 -15.38
CA THR A 29 21.28 35.52 -16.31
C THR A 29 19.89 34.89 -16.16
N ASP A 30 19.69 33.89 -15.32
CA ASP A 30 18.41 33.20 -15.24
C ASP A 30 17.78 33.43 -13.85
N CYS A 31 16.71 34.22 -13.81
CA CYS A 31 15.93 34.51 -12.60
C CYS A 31 14.75 33.55 -12.43
N ARG A 32 14.93 32.31 -12.80
CA ARG A 32 13.91 31.29 -12.74
C ARG A 32 14.02 30.49 -11.44
N PHE A 33 12.89 30.31 -10.78
CA PHE A 33 12.76 29.55 -9.55
C PHE A 33 11.73 28.45 -9.77
N SER A 34 12.13 27.18 -9.75
CA SER A 34 11.22 26.06 -9.96
C SER A 34 11.26 25.12 -8.76
N LEU A 35 10.08 24.71 -8.29
CA LEU A 35 9.87 23.65 -7.34
C LEU A 35 9.10 22.53 -8.03
N VAL A 36 9.70 21.36 -8.14
CA VAL A 36 9.12 20.21 -8.82
C VAL A 36 9.16 19.00 -7.89
N ASP A 37 8.00 18.52 -7.49
CA ASP A 37 7.90 17.21 -6.85
C ASP A 37 7.91 16.11 -7.93
N GLN A 38 8.97 15.33 -7.95
CA GLN A 38 9.14 14.21 -8.88
C GLN A 38 8.75 12.87 -8.27
N SER A 39 8.10 12.88 -7.10
CA SER A 39 7.91 11.69 -6.29
C SER A 39 7.21 10.52 -6.99
N ASN A 40 6.49 10.73 -8.06
CA ASN A 40 5.77 9.68 -8.78
C ASN A 40 5.85 9.77 -10.30
N TRP A 41 6.96 10.21 -10.84
CA TRP A 41 7.15 10.28 -12.31
C TRP A 41 6.96 8.93 -13.00
N ALA A 42 7.34 7.82 -12.36
CA ALA A 42 7.13 6.49 -12.90
C ALA A 42 5.64 6.13 -13.07
N ALA A 43 4.79 6.68 -12.21
CA ALA A 43 3.34 6.57 -12.31
C ALA A 43 2.70 7.75 -13.05
N ASN A 44 3.50 8.66 -13.60
CA ASN A 44 3.05 9.92 -14.21
C ASN A 44 2.18 10.76 -13.26
N THR A 45 2.53 10.78 -11.99
CA THR A 45 1.94 11.66 -10.99
C THR A 45 3.00 12.57 -10.41
N GLY A 46 2.64 13.79 -10.09
CA GLY A 46 3.56 14.74 -9.47
C GLY A 46 2.93 16.12 -9.34
N PHE A 47 3.57 16.95 -8.54
CA PHE A 47 3.24 18.34 -8.35
C PHE A 47 4.34 19.22 -8.94
N TYR A 48 3.95 20.36 -9.47
CA TYR A 48 4.86 21.31 -10.06
C TYR A 48 4.43 22.74 -9.73
N MET A 49 5.39 23.56 -9.34
CA MET A 49 5.25 24.99 -9.21
C MET A 49 6.45 25.68 -9.84
N ASP A 50 6.22 26.69 -10.63
CA ASP A 50 7.26 27.51 -11.26
C ASP A 50 7.01 28.98 -10.99
N LEU A 51 8.07 29.69 -10.60
CA LEU A 51 8.11 31.13 -10.46
C LEU A 51 9.14 31.64 -11.46
N GLU A 52 8.68 32.26 -12.52
CA GLU A 52 9.56 32.75 -13.56
C GLU A 52 9.54 34.27 -13.63
N ASN A 53 10.73 34.84 -13.76
CA ASN A 53 10.92 36.23 -14.13
C ASN A 53 11.64 36.30 -15.47
N THR A 54 11.18 37.18 -16.33
CA THR A 54 11.88 37.47 -17.61
C THR A 54 13.12 38.33 -17.32
N PRO A 55 14.34 37.86 -17.64
CA PRO A 55 15.54 38.63 -17.38
C PRO A 55 15.50 39.98 -18.11
N SER A 56 15.66 41.04 -17.40
CA SER A 56 15.88 42.37 -18.03
C SER A 56 17.37 42.60 -18.20
N GLY A 57 17.95 42.12 -19.30
CA GLY A 57 19.33 42.48 -19.70
C GLY A 57 20.39 42.26 -18.60
N SER A 58 21.64 42.44 -18.84
CA SER A 58 22.85 42.17 -18.05
C SER A 58 22.90 42.84 -16.65
N SER A 59 21.85 42.79 -15.84
CA SER A 59 21.81 43.38 -14.52
C SER A 59 22.08 42.34 -13.40
N THR A 60 22.80 42.78 -12.39
CA THR A 60 23.03 42.08 -11.14
C THR A 60 21.77 41.93 -10.28
N TYR A 61 20.59 42.20 -10.84
CA TYR A 61 19.30 42.19 -10.13
C TYR A 61 18.21 41.54 -10.97
N CYS A 62 17.38 40.73 -10.33
CA CYS A 62 16.15 40.18 -10.90
C CYS A 62 15.00 41.16 -10.61
N GLN A 63 14.30 41.59 -11.66
CA GLN A 63 13.07 42.39 -11.51
C GLN A 63 11.85 41.47 -11.55
N LEU A 64 11.11 41.37 -10.47
CA LEU A 64 9.90 40.57 -10.37
C LEU A 64 8.68 41.23 -11.03
N SER A 65 8.85 42.30 -11.79
CA SER A 65 7.74 42.99 -12.48
C SER A 65 7.00 42.13 -13.51
N ASN A 66 7.61 41.03 -13.95
CA ASN A 66 7.02 40.11 -14.94
C ASN A 66 6.90 38.70 -14.41
N MET A 67 6.77 38.53 -13.11
CA MET A 67 6.74 37.20 -12.50
C MET A 67 5.50 36.42 -12.88
N THR A 68 5.69 35.16 -13.16
CA THR A 68 4.63 34.20 -13.45
C THR A 68 4.64 33.14 -12.37
N ILE A 69 3.46 32.76 -11.87
CA ILE A 69 3.27 31.59 -11.05
C ILE A 69 2.52 30.56 -11.90
N ALA A 70 3.10 29.37 -12.03
CA ALA A 70 2.43 28.22 -12.62
C ALA A 70 2.38 27.08 -11.60
N MET A 71 1.22 26.46 -11.45
CA MET A 71 1.06 25.25 -10.66
C MET A 71 0.35 24.19 -11.48
N GLY A 72 0.80 22.95 -11.37
CA GLY A 72 0.25 21.86 -12.13
C GLY A 72 0.32 20.53 -11.40
N VAL A 73 -0.45 19.57 -11.89
CA VAL A 73 -0.50 18.20 -11.42
C VAL A 73 -0.45 17.25 -12.60
N ALA A 74 0.36 16.22 -12.51
CA ALA A 74 0.35 15.13 -13.48
C ALA A 74 -0.86 14.21 -13.24
N ASP A 75 -1.59 13.92 -14.31
CA ASP A 75 -2.75 13.03 -14.33
C ASP A 75 -2.50 11.99 -15.44
N GLY A 76 -1.94 10.87 -15.07
CA GLY A 76 -1.48 9.88 -16.02
C GLY A 76 -0.37 10.45 -16.93
N ALA A 77 -0.53 10.33 -18.26
CA ALA A 77 0.42 10.88 -19.22
C ALA A 77 0.20 12.37 -19.52
N LYS A 78 -0.57 13.08 -18.71
CA LYS A 78 -0.98 14.46 -18.98
C LYS A 78 -0.65 15.37 -17.80
N TRP A 79 -0.13 16.53 -18.10
CA TRP A 79 -0.03 17.64 -17.17
C TRP A 79 -1.25 18.55 -17.29
N ARG A 80 -1.81 18.93 -16.15
CA ARG A 80 -2.88 19.92 -16.03
C ARG A 80 -2.40 21.02 -15.14
N PHE A 81 -2.48 22.25 -15.58
CA PHE A 81 -1.93 23.36 -14.82
C PHE A 81 -2.68 24.67 -15.04
N ILE A 82 -2.47 25.60 -14.11
CA ILE A 82 -2.92 26.97 -14.15
C ILE A 82 -1.69 27.88 -14.14
N VAL A 83 -1.68 28.89 -14.99
CA VAL A 83 -0.63 29.90 -15.06
C VAL A 83 -1.23 31.25 -14.69
N ILE A 84 -0.60 31.95 -13.77
CA ILE A 84 -0.97 33.31 -13.38
C ILE A 84 0.21 34.21 -13.74
N ARG A 85 0.00 35.11 -14.66
CA ARG A 85 1.01 36.08 -15.10
C ARG A 85 0.84 37.39 -14.34
N GLN A 86 1.99 37.93 -13.92
CA GLN A 86 2.02 39.24 -13.23
C GLN A 86 1.02 39.29 -12.05
N PRO A 87 1.06 38.32 -11.14
CA PRO A 87 0.17 38.36 -9.99
C PRO A 87 0.42 39.65 -9.19
N GLN A 88 -0.65 40.28 -8.68
CA GLN A 88 -0.53 41.43 -7.80
C GLN A 88 -0.03 41.03 -6.40
N ILE A 89 1.25 40.70 -6.30
CA ILE A 89 1.89 40.26 -5.08
C ILE A 89 3.08 41.18 -4.81
N THR A 90 3.18 41.65 -3.59
CA THR A 90 4.39 42.34 -3.13
C THR A 90 5.34 41.27 -2.58
N TRP A 91 6.29 40.84 -3.40
CA TRP A 91 7.29 39.86 -3.05
C TRP A 91 8.29 40.42 -2.06
N ARG A 92 8.67 39.59 -1.08
CA ARG A 92 9.66 39.97 -0.03
C ARG A 92 10.68 38.86 0.10
N LEU A 93 11.93 39.25 0.39
CA LEU A 93 12.92 38.32 0.90
C LEU A 93 12.56 37.92 2.34
N ASP A 94 12.98 36.73 2.71
CA ASP A 94 12.84 36.19 4.07
C ASP A 94 11.39 36.14 4.60
N HIS A 95 10.45 36.02 3.68
CA HIS A 95 9.06 35.73 3.98
C HIS A 95 8.70 34.32 3.51
N ASP A 96 8.05 33.55 4.37
CA ASP A 96 7.57 32.21 4.04
C ASP A 96 6.25 32.33 3.28
N TYR A 97 6.30 31.97 2.01
CA TYR A 97 5.13 31.95 1.14
C TYR A 97 4.49 30.57 1.19
N THR A 98 3.19 30.53 1.34
CA THR A 98 2.41 29.31 1.25
C THR A 98 1.63 29.31 -0.05
N ALA A 99 2.07 28.52 -1.04
CA ALA A 99 1.33 28.27 -2.26
C ALA A 99 0.42 27.06 -2.05
N LYS A 100 -0.88 27.18 -2.36
CA LYS A 100 -1.87 26.14 -2.17
C LYS A 100 -2.70 25.98 -3.43
N ALA A 101 -2.76 24.75 -3.97
CA ALA A 101 -3.67 24.38 -5.04
C ALA A 101 -4.81 23.52 -4.46
N VAL A 102 -6.05 23.89 -4.76
CA VAL A 102 -7.23 23.10 -4.46
C VAL A 102 -7.80 22.54 -5.75
N ILE A 103 -7.83 21.24 -5.87
CA ILE A 103 -8.23 20.49 -7.06
C ILE A 103 -9.51 19.74 -6.75
N ALA A 104 -10.58 20.06 -7.45
CA ALA A 104 -11.90 19.43 -7.29
C ALA A 104 -12.51 19.07 -8.65
N PRO A 105 -13.50 18.18 -8.71
CA PRO A 105 -14.20 17.85 -9.95
C PRO A 105 -14.83 19.07 -10.65
N THR A 106 -15.24 20.06 -9.87
CA THR A 106 -16.00 21.21 -10.36
C THR A 106 -15.25 22.53 -10.34
N TYR A 107 -14.04 22.57 -9.72
CA TYR A 107 -13.21 23.77 -9.70
C TYR A 107 -11.74 23.43 -9.46
N PHE A 108 -10.87 24.35 -9.88
CA PHE A 108 -9.46 24.37 -9.54
C PHE A 108 -9.11 25.77 -9.05
N GLU A 109 -8.43 25.88 -7.92
CA GLU A 109 -8.05 27.15 -7.32
C GLU A 109 -6.58 27.16 -6.94
N LEU A 110 -5.95 28.32 -7.11
CA LEU A 110 -4.57 28.60 -6.68
C LEU A 110 -4.57 29.75 -5.69
N TYR A 111 -3.91 29.52 -4.56
CA TYR A 111 -3.73 30.50 -3.50
C TYR A 111 -2.25 30.76 -3.22
N LEU A 112 -1.94 31.95 -2.75
CA LEU A 112 -0.67 32.29 -2.13
C LEU A 112 -0.95 33.09 -0.84
N ASP A 113 -0.40 32.64 0.29
CA ASP A 113 -0.66 33.21 1.63
C ASP A 113 -2.16 33.43 1.89
N GLU A 114 -2.98 32.41 1.60
CA GLU A 114 -4.44 32.43 1.68
C GLU A 114 -5.15 33.39 0.71
N GLN A 115 -4.42 34.16 -0.09
CA GLN A 115 -5.00 35.00 -1.13
C GLN A 115 -5.32 34.16 -2.37
N LEU A 116 -6.57 34.14 -2.81
CA LEU A 116 -6.96 33.50 -4.05
C LEU A 116 -6.34 34.23 -5.24
N LEU A 117 -5.49 33.55 -6.01
CA LEU A 117 -4.85 34.08 -7.19
C LEU A 117 -5.59 33.72 -8.48
N GLY A 118 -6.17 32.52 -8.52
CA GLY A 118 -6.84 32.04 -9.70
C GLY A 118 -7.91 31.00 -9.39
N HIS A 119 -8.97 31.01 -10.20
CA HIS A 119 -10.10 30.08 -10.11
C HIS A 119 -10.53 29.62 -11.49
N VAL A 120 -10.67 28.31 -11.69
CA VAL A 120 -11.18 27.69 -12.91
C VAL A 120 -12.44 26.91 -12.58
N ALA A 121 -13.60 27.42 -13.03
CA ALA A 121 -14.91 26.85 -12.71
C ALA A 121 -15.26 25.53 -13.44
N SER A 122 -14.43 25.12 -14.43
CA SER A 122 -14.65 23.87 -15.16
C SER A 122 -14.07 22.62 -14.46
N GLY A 123 -13.47 22.80 -13.29
CA GLY A 123 -12.85 21.73 -12.52
C GLY A 123 -11.55 21.17 -13.14
N PHE A 124 -11.00 20.15 -12.50
CA PHE A 124 -9.74 19.52 -12.92
C PHE A 124 -9.78 19.00 -14.36
N ALA A 125 -10.87 18.36 -14.76
CA ALA A 125 -11.04 17.82 -16.11
C ALA A 125 -11.09 18.90 -17.21
N GLY A 126 -11.42 20.13 -16.87
CA GLY A 126 -11.49 21.28 -17.79
C GLY A 126 -10.19 22.03 -17.97
N LEU A 127 -9.15 21.70 -17.18
CA LEU A 127 -7.84 22.31 -17.34
C LEU A 127 -7.17 21.85 -18.63
N PRO A 128 -6.41 22.71 -19.31
CA PRO A 128 -5.53 22.30 -20.41
C PRO A 128 -4.60 21.18 -19.98
N ASN A 129 -4.26 20.32 -20.93
CA ASN A 129 -3.35 19.22 -20.66
C ASN A 129 -2.23 19.19 -21.71
N GLN A 130 -1.07 18.74 -21.28
CA GLN A 130 0.07 18.46 -22.14
C GLN A 130 0.39 16.98 -22.10
N ASN A 131 0.58 16.34 -23.26
CA ASN A 131 0.99 14.95 -23.31
C ASN A 131 2.47 14.86 -22.89
N LEU A 132 2.76 14.03 -21.92
CA LEU A 132 4.13 13.66 -21.59
C LEU A 132 4.56 12.56 -22.57
N THR A 133 5.52 12.85 -23.42
CA THR A 133 6.13 11.86 -24.30
C THR A 133 7.32 11.22 -23.60
N GLY A 134 7.19 9.96 -23.21
CA GLY A 134 8.21 9.22 -22.48
C GLY A 134 8.32 9.64 -20.99
N ASN A 135 9.35 9.14 -20.31
CA ASN A 135 9.65 9.46 -18.91
C ASN A 135 10.36 10.82 -18.75
N ALA A 136 10.31 11.68 -19.75
CA ALA A 136 10.99 12.96 -19.71
C ALA A 136 10.15 13.97 -18.93
N VAL A 137 10.70 14.44 -17.83
CA VAL A 137 10.27 15.68 -17.19
C VAL A 137 10.30 16.77 -18.24
N PRO A 138 9.23 17.55 -18.45
CA PRO A 138 9.28 18.70 -19.34
C PRO A 138 10.48 19.58 -18.97
N SER A 139 11.23 20.04 -19.94
CA SER A 139 12.46 20.80 -19.70
C SER A 139 12.26 22.01 -18.78
N TRP A 140 11.10 22.62 -18.83
CA TRP A 140 10.71 23.72 -17.94
C TRP A 140 10.44 23.25 -16.49
N ALA A 141 9.91 22.07 -16.29
CA ALA A 141 9.69 21.51 -14.96
C ALA A 141 10.99 21.04 -14.28
N ALA A 142 12.03 20.76 -15.08
CA ALA A 142 13.36 20.43 -14.59
C ALA A 142 14.26 21.65 -14.35
N GLY A 143 13.73 22.85 -14.45
CA GLY A 143 14.53 24.08 -14.34
C GLY A 143 15.43 24.35 -15.56
N VAL A 144 15.27 23.62 -16.64
CA VAL A 144 16.06 23.72 -17.87
C VAL A 144 15.13 24.15 -19.02
N GLY A 145 15.14 25.41 -19.35
CA GLY A 145 14.42 25.97 -20.52
C GLY A 145 13.40 27.05 -20.20
N ASN A 146 13.16 27.94 -21.17
CA ASN A 146 12.29 29.11 -21.04
C ASN A 146 10.85 28.84 -21.51
N TYR A 147 10.33 27.63 -21.30
CA TYR A 147 9.03 27.27 -21.84
C TYR A 147 7.97 27.33 -20.77
N ILE A 148 7.10 28.35 -20.84
CA ILE A 148 5.78 28.35 -20.24
C ILE A 148 4.79 28.13 -21.38
N PRO A 149 4.05 27.02 -21.39
CA PRO A 149 3.11 26.77 -22.49
C PRO A 149 1.92 27.73 -22.40
N SER A 150 2.05 28.89 -23.06
CA SER A 150 1.00 29.92 -23.03
C SER A 150 -0.28 29.51 -23.76
N GLN A 151 -0.21 28.50 -24.60
CA GLN A 151 -1.34 27.98 -25.34
C GLN A 151 -2.11 26.90 -24.57
N ASP A 152 -1.44 26.23 -23.65
CA ASP A 152 -1.99 25.09 -22.89
C ASP A 152 -2.32 25.48 -21.44
N SER A 153 -2.17 26.74 -21.07
CA SER A 153 -2.43 27.27 -19.75
C SER A 153 -3.68 28.13 -19.71
N ILE A 154 -4.35 28.14 -18.59
CA ILE A 154 -5.44 29.05 -18.31
C ILE A 154 -4.88 30.21 -17.50
N ASP A 155 -4.92 31.41 -18.06
CA ASP A 155 -4.70 32.65 -17.31
C ASP A 155 -5.89 32.88 -16.36
N ALA A 156 -5.75 32.49 -15.12
CA ALA A 156 -6.75 32.75 -14.11
C ALA A 156 -6.34 33.97 -13.29
N GLY A 157 -7.04 35.09 -13.49
CA GLY A 157 -6.83 36.23 -12.63
C GLY A 157 -5.73 37.20 -13.04
N SER A 158 -5.20 37.14 -14.24
CA SER A 158 -4.36 38.22 -14.74
C SER A 158 -5.18 39.48 -15.00
N SER A 159 -5.49 40.23 -13.98
CA SER A 159 -5.91 41.60 -14.16
C SER A 159 -4.67 42.40 -14.57
N GLY A 160 -4.57 42.73 -15.81
CA GLY A 160 -3.52 43.60 -16.32
C GLY A 160 -3.42 44.85 -15.44
N GLY A 161 -2.24 45.11 -14.88
CA GLY A 161 -1.93 46.47 -14.64
C GLY A 161 -1.54 46.92 -13.24
N ALA A 162 -1.02 46.13 -12.35
CA ALA A 162 -0.23 46.66 -11.23
C ALA A 162 1.08 45.89 -11.15
N THR A 163 2.11 46.49 -11.62
CA THR A 163 3.48 46.02 -11.47
C THR A 163 3.87 46.01 -10.00
N ALA A 164 3.91 44.85 -9.39
CA ALA A 164 4.66 44.65 -8.16
C ALA A 164 6.13 44.77 -8.52
N SER A 165 6.73 45.90 -8.28
CA SER A 165 8.17 46.11 -8.55
C SER A 165 8.96 45.79 -7.30
N ALA A 166 9.37 44.56 -7.13
CA ALA A 166 10.41 44.22 -6.18
C ALA A 166 11.67 43.89 -6.97
N THR A 167 12.78 44.48 -6.59
CA THR A 167 14.09 44.22 -7.19
C THR A 167 14.89 43.39 -6.20
N PHE A 168 15.31 42.20 -6.62
CA PHE A 168 16.10 41.26 -5.82
C PHE A 168 17.50 41.13 -6.40
N PRO A 169 18.53 40.87 -5.55
CA PRO A 169 19.85 40.48 -6.04
C PRO A 169 19.76 39.33 -7.04
N ALA A 170 20.63 39.35 -8.05
CA ALA A 170 20.69 38.29 -9.08
C ALA A 170 20.94 36.88 -8.50
N GLU A 171 21.42 36.81 -7.28
CA GLU A 171 21.68 35.59 -6.51
C GLU A 171 20.48 35.15 -5.65
N THR A 172 19.33 35.83 -5.76
CA THR A 172 18.12 35.42 -5.04
C THR A 172 17.70 34.02 -5.46
N ARG A 173 17.38 33.18 -4.50
CA ARG A 173 16.99 31.80 -4.71
C ARG A 173 15.65 31.50 -4.06
N LEU A 174 14.93 30.54 -4.64
CA LEU A 174 13.78 29.94 -4.02
C LEU A 174 14.25 28.73 -3.20
N VAL A 175 14.05 28.81 -1.89
CA VAL A 175 14.35 27.70 -0.99
C VAL A 175 13.03 27.02 -0.68
N PRO A 176 12.82 25.76 -1.08
CA PRO A 176 11.69 25.00 -0.65
C PRO A 176 11.84 24.71 0.84
N LEU A 177 10.92 25.20 1.64
CA LEU A 177 10.86 24.91 3.08
C LEU A 177 10.00 23.70 3.35
N MET A 178 8.99 23.46 2.50
CA MET A 178 8.01 22.42 2.70
C MET A 178 7.21 22.17 1.44
N LEU A 179 7.08 20.91 1.04
CA LEU A 179 6.16 20.48 0.00
C LEU A 179 5.19 19.45 0.57
N LEU A 180 3.92 19.84 0.69
CA LEU A 180 2.85 18.97 1.16
C LEU A 180 2.06 18.44 -0.01
N ALA A 181 2.37 17.22 -0.41
CA ALA A 181 1.49 16.44 -1.25
C ALA A 181 0.72 15.47 -0.35
N PRO A 182 -0.62 15.59 -0.22
CA PRO A 182 -1.38 14.62 0.54
C PRO A 182 -1.17 13.21 -0.02
N GLY A 183 -1.16 12.20 0.84
CA GLY A 183 -0.99 10.79 0.44
C GLY A 183 -1.99 10.28 -0.61
N ALA A 184 -3.09 11.01 -0.85
CA ALA A 184 -4.01 10.77 -1.95
C ALA A 184 -3.39 10.93 -3.36
N MET A 185 -2.22 11.56 -3.51
CA MET A 185 -1.52 11.59 -4.80
C MET A 185 -0.90 10.25 -5.19
N SER A 186 -0.83 9.29 -4.30
CA SER A 186 -0.44 7.91 -4.61
C SER A 186 -1.62 7.06 -5.07
N ALA A 187 -2.85 7.57 -5.02
CA ALA A 187 -4.04 6.83 -5.38
C ALA A 187 -4.27 6.84 -6.90
N THR A 188 -4.62 5.70 -7.39
CA THR A 188 -5.17 5.37 -8.72
C THR A 188 -5.36 6.51 -9.71
N LEU A 189 -4.55 6.52 -10.76
CA LEU A 189 -4.72 7.40 -11.91
C LEU A 189 -5.73 6.81 -12.92
N PRO A 190 -6.55 7.63 -13.54
CA PRO A 190 -6.73 9.08 -13.35
C PRO A 190 -7.40 9.41 -12.00
N PHE A 191 -7.16 10.58 -11.44
CA PHE A 191 -7.78 11.01 -10.19
C PHE A 191 -9.31 10.86 -10.23
N GLN A 192 -9.83 10.06 -9.32
CA GLN A 192 -11.28 9.88 -9.14
C GLN A 192 -11.70 10.57 -7.84
N PHE A 193 -12.45 11.65 -7.98
CA PHE A 193 -13.02 12.34 -6.84
C PHE A 193 -14.45 11.88 -6.59
N GLY A 194 -14.80 11.63 -5.33
CA GLY A 194 -16.18 11.52 -4.89
C GLY A 194 -16.92 12.88 -4.97
N VAL A 195 -18.22 12.84 -4.82
CA VAL A 195 -19.03 14.07 -4.81
C VAL A 195 -18.67 14.92 -3.57
N GLY A 196 -18.17 16.12 -3.81
CA GLY A 196 -17.74 17.05 -2.76
C GLY A 196 -16.30 16.85 -2.24
N GLU A 197 -15.55 15.90 -2.79
CA GLU A 197 -14.14 15.72 -2.47
C GLU A 197 -13.26 16.71 -3.23
N SER A 198 -12.16 17.11 -2.60
CA SER A 198 -11.11 17.93 -3.20
C SER A 198 -9.75 17.49 -2.70
N LEU A 199 -8.75 17.64 -3.55
CA LEU A 199 -7.35 17.46 -3.20
C LEU A 199 -6.72 18.82 -2.95
N THR A 200 -6.06 19.01 -1.83
CA THR A 200 -5.29 20.22 -1.54
C THR A 200 -3.81 19.89 -1.55
N VAL A 201 -3.05 20.61 -2.35
CA VAL A 201 -1.58 20.52 -2.39
C VAL A 201 -1.02 21.84 -1.90
N THR A 202 -0.08 21.80 -0.96
CA THR A 202 0.52 23.00 -0.38
C THR A 202 2.04 22.93 -0.49
N ALA A 203 2.66 24.01 -0.93
CA ALA A 203 4.09 24.20 -0.92
C ALA A 203 4.44 25.44 -0.12
N VAL A 204 5.39 25.34 0.80
CA VAL A 204 5.95 26.49 1.51
C VAL A 204 7.36 26.75 0.99
N PHE A 205 7.64 27.98 0.64
CA PHE A 205 8.92 28.38 0.10
C PHE A 205 9.32 29.77 0.56
N ARG A 206 10.60 30.08 0.43
CA ARG A 206 11.16 31.39 0.77
C ARG A 206 12.05 31.88 -0.36
N LEU A 207 12.00 33.17 -0.65
CA LEU A 207 12.98 33.83 -1.49
C LEU A 207 14.11 34.37 -0.59
N THR A 208 15.33 33.91 -0.82
CA THR A 208 16.51 34.33 -0.04
C THR A 208 17.52 35.02 -0.95
N ALA A 209 18.17 36.07 -0.46
CA ALA A 209 19.30 36.68 -1.17
C ALA A 209 20.55 35.84 -0.93
N ALA A 210 21.14 35.35 -2.03
CA ALA A 210 22.32 34.48 -2.12
C ALA A 210 22.26 33.29 -1.17
N LEU A 211 22.80 32.13 -1.52
CA LEU A 211 22.89 31.07 -0.51
C LEU A 211 23.47 31.68 0.77
N ALA A 212 22.56 32.11 1.62
CA ALA A 212 22.91 32.17 3.01
C ALA A 212 23.55 30.80 3.27
N ASN A 213 24.75 30.84 3.84
CA ASN A 213 25.40 29.63 4.28
C ASN A 213 24.32 28.84 5.03
N LEU A 214 24.08 27.55 4.74
CA LEU A 214 23.09 26.76 5.46
C LEU A 214 23.25 26.92 6.97
N GLN A 215 24.46 27.18 7.43
CA GLN A 215 24.79 27.54 8.78
C GLN A 215 24.07 28.81 9.33
N ASP A 216 23.56 29.69 8.47
CA ASP A 216 22.78 30.85 8.90
C ASP A 216 21.38 30.46 9.42
N TYR A 217 20.91 29.27 9.12
CA TYR A 217 19.68 28.70 9.69
C TYR A 217 19.92 27.82 10.90
N ALA A 218 21.17 27.64 11.30
CA ALA A 218 21.51 26.84 12.48
C ALA A 218 21.16 27.58 13.80
N PRO A 219 20.85 26.80 14.84
CA PRO A 219 20.79 25.35 14.89
C PRO A 219 19.44 24.79 14.37
N TYR A 220 19.43 23.56 13.85
CA TYR A 220 18.20 22.87 13.45
C TYR A 220 17.66 21.96 14.54
N VAL A 221 18.58 21.35 15.30
CA VAL A 221 18.29 20.34 16.31
C VAL A 221 18.44 20.96 17.70
N ASP A 222 17.41 20.82 18.51
CA ASP A 222 17.41 21.31 19.88
C ASP A 222 18.18 20.38 20.83
N THR A 223 18.18 20.69 22.13
CA THR A 223 18.88 19.95 23.19
C THR A 223 18.32 18.52 23.38
N TYR A 224 17.15 18.22 22.82
CA TYR A 224 16.46 16.94 22.96
C TYR A 224 16.40 16.15 21.65
N GLY A 225 17.10 16.60 20.60
CA GLY A 225 17.09 15.95 19.30
C GLY A 225 15.85 16.26 18.45
N GLN A 226 15.10 17.31 18.80
CA GLN A 226 13.90 17.73 18.10
C GLN A 226 14.18 18.96 17.23
N SER A 227 13.39 19.17 16.17
CA SER A 227 13.53 20.38 15.35
C SER A 227 13.33 21.66 16.18
N VAL A 228 14.21 22.65 16.02
CA VAL A 228 14.07 23.98 16.65
C VAL A 228 12.96 24.80 16.03
N TYR A 229 12.60 24.54 14.77
CA TYR A 229 11.66 25.34 13.98
C TYR A 229 10.20 24.97 14.21
N SER A 230 9.94 23.94 15.00
CA SER A 230 8.59 23.49 15.26
C SER A 230 8.23 23.60 16.74
N ASP A 231 6.99 23.97 17.00
CA ASP A 231 6.35 23.83 18.30
C ASP A 231 5.13 22.91 18.13
N PHE A 232 5.07 21.85 18.93
CA PHE A 232 4.00 20.85 18.83
C PHE A 232 3.60 20.36 20.21
N PRO A 233 2.37 19.87 20.39
CA PRO A 233 1.90 19.35 21.66
C PRO A 233 2.80 18.24 22.19
N GLY A 234 3.32 18.43 23.41
CA GLY A 234 4.21 17.46 24.06
C GLY A 234 5.67 17.53 23.62
N LYS A 235 6.10 18.55 22.87
CA LYS A 235 7.54 18.81 22.64
C LYS A 235 8.26 18.92 23.98
N ILE A 236 9.38 18.19 24.11
CA ILE A 236 10.21 18.26 25.31
C ILE A 236 11.01 19.56 25.31
N GLN A 237 10.90 20.35 26.36
CA GLN A 237 11.59 21.62 26.51
C GLN A 237 12.55 21.60 27.70
N THR A 238 12.30 20.75 28.70
CA THR A 238 13.07 20.63 29.93
C THR A 238 13.22 19.16 30.36
N ASP A 239 14.23 18.90 31.21
CA ASP A 239 14.38 17.57 31.80
C ASP A 239 13.17 17.16 32.69
N ALA A 240 12.43 18.16 33.22
CA ALA A 240 11.19 17.90 33.96
C ALA A 240 10.09 17.31 33.04
N ASP A 241 10.06 17.71 31.77
CA ASP A 241 9.11 17.15 30.82
C ASP A 241 9.41 15.68 30.52
N LEU A 242 10.71 15.28 30.49
CA LEU A 242 11.11 13.88 30.38
C LEU A 242 10.60 13.04 31.57
N GLN A 243 10.70 13.60 32.79
CA GLN A 243 10.20 12.93 34.00
C GLN A 243 8.66 12.83 34.02
N THR A 244 8.00 13.88 33.56
CA THR A 244 6.53 13.89 33.39
C THR A 244 6.10 12.80 32.42
N ALA A 245 6.72 12.75 31.23
CA ALA A 245 6.44 11.72 30.23
C ALA A 245 6.66 10.30 30.76
N ALA A 246 7.73 10.08 31.55
CA ALA A 246 7.96 8.78 32.18
C ALA A 246 6.85 8.38 33.17
N THR A 247 6.33 9.35 33.93
CA THR A 247 5.26 9.12 34.92
C THR A 247 3.92 8.85 34.24
N GLU A 248 3.59 9.62 33.18
CA GLU A 248 2.39 9.40 32.36
C GLU A 248 2.40 8.03 31.72
N GLU A 249 3.53 7.63 31.19
CA GLU A 249 3.68 6.31 30.58
C GLU A 249 3.51 5.16 31.57
N GLN A 250 4.11 5.25 32.76
CA GLN A 250 3.90 4.22 33.78
C GLN A 250 2.41 4.09 34.17
N THR A 251 1.71 5.23 34.21
CA THR A 251 0.26 5.25 34.46
C THR A 251 -0.51 4.55 33.31
N ALA A 252 -0.16 4.82 32.06
CA ALA A 252 -0.80 4.21 30.91
C ALA A 252 -0.52 2.69 30.86
N LEU A 253 0.72 2.26 31.06
CA LEU A 253 1.09 0.84 31.08
C LEU A 253 0.39 0.09 32.20
N ALA A 254 0.27 0.68 33.39
CA ALA A 254 -0.47 0.08 34.50
C ALA A 254 -1.97 -0.08 34.19
N ALA A 255 -2.55 0.90 33.49
CA ALA A 255 -3.96 0.85 33.07
C ALA A 255 -4.21 -0.18 31.96
N TRP A 256 -3.29 -0.34 31.03
CA TRP A 256 -3.42 -1.29 29.92
C TRP A 256 -3.19 -2.74 30.37
N GLY A 257 -2.23 -2.98 31.26
CA GLY A 257 -1.84 -4.31 31.70
C GLY A 257 -1.25 -5.18 30.58
N THR A 258 -1.01 -6.45 30.91
CA THR A 258 -0.56 -7.46 29.94
C THR A 258 -1.75 -8.26 29.42
N PRO A 259 -1.94 -8.40 28.10
CA PRO A 259 -2.99 -9.24 27.55
C PRO A 259 -2.89 -10.69 28.02
N SER A 260 -4.03 -11.31 28.24
CA SER A 260 -4.13 -12.74 28.58
C SER A 260 -4.56 -13.54 27.34
N GLY A 261 -4.37 -14.86 27.38
CA GLY A 261 -4.80 -15.74 26.30
C GLY A 261 -3.71 -16.12 25.31
N TYR A 262 -2.45 -15.77 25.63
CA TYR A 262 -1.28 -16.12 24.85
C TYR A 262 -0.24 -16.91 25.68
N ASP A 263 0.52 -17.76 25.02
CA ASP A 263 1.72 -18.37 25.62
C ASP A 263 2.90 -17.37 25.64
N ALA A 264 4.07 -17.83 26.07
CA ALA A 264 5.27 -16.98 26.20
C ALA A 264 5.83 -16.49 24.86
N TRP A 265 5.39 -17.03 23.74
CA TRP A 265 5.88 -16.80 22.39
C TRP A 265 4.83 -16.16 21.45
N GLY A 266 3.68 -15.78 21.99
CA GLY A 266 2.58 -15.16 21.23
C GLY A 266 1.60 -16.18 20.62
N GLY A 267 1.74 -17.47 20.92
CA GLY A 267 0.80 -18.51 20.51
C GLY A 267 -0.52 -18.38 21.24
N VAL A 268 -1.65 -18.54 20.54
CA VAL A 268 -3.00 -18.32 21.07
C VAL A 268 -3.45 -19.52 21.89
N LEU A 269 -3.65 -19.33 23.17
CA LEU A 269 -4.24 -20.34 24.05
C LEU A 269 -5.73 -20.50 23.72
N ASN A 270 -6.23 -21.73 23.73
CA ASN A 270 -7.64 -22.06 23.44
C ASN A 270 -8.10 -21.67 22.02
N ALA A 271 -7.21 -21.79 21.04
CA ALA A 271 -7.52 -21.56 19.63
C ALA A 271 -8.51 -22.58 19.01
N GLY A 272 -8.85 -23.64 19.75
CA GLY A 272 -9.68 -24.74 19.26
C GLY A 272 -8.90 -25.85 18.55
N TRP A 273 -7.61 -25.63 18.29
CA TRP A 273 -6.68 -26.61 17.73
C TRP A 273 -5.24 -26.28 18.14
N GLN A 274 -4.38 -27.26 18.07
CA GLN A 274 -2.93 -27.16 18.34
C GLN A 274 -2.18 -28.08 17.39
N ASP A 275 -0.90 -27.82 17.21
CA ASP A 275 0.04 -28.75 16.59
C ASP A 275 1.02 -29.29 17.64
N THR A 276 1.96 -30.11 17.21
CA THR A 276 2.99 -30.71 18.07
C THR A 276 3.92 -29.62 18.61
N ALA A 277 4.11 -29.61 19.92
CA ALA A 277 5.12 -28.77 20.55
C ALA A 277 6.53 -29.27 20.19
N THR A 278 7.35 -28.45 19.54
CA THR A 278 8.68 -28.79 19.07
C THR A 278 9.79 -28.12 19.89
N ASN A 279 9.45 -27.18 20.76
CA ASN A 279 10.33 -26.21 21.41
C ASN A 279 10.93 -25.16 20.44
N PHE A 280 10.49 -25.15 19.19
CA PHE A 280 10.91 -24.20 18.17
C PHE A 280 9.69 -23.71 17.40
N PHE A 281 9.76 -22.50 16.86
CA PHE A 281 8.77 -22.03 15.91
C PHE A 281 8.82 -22.88 14.63
N HIS A 282 7.66 -23.22 14.10
CA HIS A 282 7.54 -23.92 12.84
C HIS A 282 6.29 -23.48 12.10
N VAL A 283 6.13 -23.88 10.85
CA VAL A 283 4.99 -23.49 10.01
C VAL A 283 4.18 -24.71 9.61
N VAL A 284 2.87 -24.56 9.63
CA VAL A 284 1.93 -25.59 9.15
C VAL A 284 0.81 -24.97 8.34
N GLN A 285 0.17 -25.80 7.51
CA GLN A 285 -1.04 -25.41 6.83
C GLN A 285 -2.25 -26.05 7.49
N HIS A 286 -3.17 -25.23 8.01
CA HIS A 286 -4.43 -25.68 8.59
C HIS A 286 -5.61 -25.10 7.84
N ASN A 287 -6.49 -25.95 7.31
CA ASN A 287 -7.63 -25.55 6.47
C ASN A 287 -7.28 -24.63 5.30
N GLY A 288 -6.15 -24.86 4.63
CA GLY A 288 -5.68 -24.04 3.51
C GLY A 288 -4.99 -22.73 3.90
N VAL A 289 -4.93 -22.41 5.18
CA VAL A 289 -4.28 -21.22 5.72
C VAL A 289 -2.95 -21.59 6.35
N TRP A 290 -1.88 -20.87 6.02
CA TRP A 290 -0.59 -21.02 6.67
C TRP A 290 -0.58 -20.38 8.06
N TRP A 291 0.00 -21.08 9.00
CA TRP A 291 0.15 -20.64 10.37
C TRP A 291 1.59 -20.78 10.85
N LEU A 292 2.04 -19.82 11.61
CA LEU A 292 3.16 -19.99 12.50
C LEU A 292 2.69 -20.75 13.74
N ILE A 293 3.49 -21.68 14.24
CA ILE A 293 3.22 -22.42 15.48
C ILE A 293 4.28 -22.06 16.49
N SER A 294 3.86 -21.70 17.68
CA SER A 294 4.76 -21.40 18.79
C SER A 294 5.53 -22.65 19.25
N PRO A 295 6.66 -22.51 19.96
CA PRO A 295 7.40 -23.62 20.57
C PRO A 295 6.53 -24.56 21.43
N ALA A 296 5.42 -24.03 21.99
CA ALA A 296 4.46 -24.80 22.79
C ALA A 296 3.37 -25.50 21.95
N GLY A 297 3.37 -25.37 20.63
CA GLY A 297 2.40 -25.99 19.74
C GLY A 297 1.13 -25.16 19.50
N ASN A 298 1.05 -23.92 19.97
CA ASN A 298 -0.12 -23.07 19.77
C ASN A 298 -0.04 -22.30 18.45
N PRO A 299 -1.15 -22.13 17.70
CA PRO A 299 -1.16 -21.30 16.50
C PRO A 299 -0.88 -19.84 16.84
N CYS A 300 -0.08 -19.19 15.99
CA CYS A 300 0.37 -17.82 16.15
C CYS A 300 0.22 -17.06 14.83
N PHE A 301 -0.22 -15.81 14.89
CA PHE A 301 0.02 -14.81 13.86
C PHE A 301 0.98 -13.79 14.47
N TYR A 302 2.24 -13.84 14.03
CA TYR A 302 3.29 -13.05 14.67
C TYR A 302 3.17 -11.57 14.32
N ILE A 303 3.20 -10.71 15.33
CA ILE A 303 3.23 -9.26 15.17
C ILE A 303 4.52 -8.78 15.83
N GLY A 304 5.48 -8.39 15.00
CA GLY A 304 6.80 -7.92 15.40
C GLY A 304 6.93 -6.39 15.38
N LEU A 305 7.99 -5.93 16.04
CA LEU A 305 8.48 -4.56 15.99
C LEU A 305 9.98 -4.61 15.77
N ASP A 306 10.45 -4.03 14.67
CA ASP A 306 11.87 -4.05 14.31
C ASP A 306 12.68 -3.10 15.18
N THR A 307 13.96 -3.37 15.27
CA THR A 307 14.92 -2.71 16.15
C THR A 307 14.59 -2.87 17.63
N GLY A 308 15.31 -2.23 18.49
CA GLY A 308 15.12 -2.36 19.95
C GLY A 308 15.47 -1.09 20.69
N PRO A 309 15.23 -1.07 21.99
CA PRO A 309 15.40 0.16 22.78
C PRO A 309 16.83 0.69 22.83
N LEU A 310 17.81 -0.17 22.59
CA LEU A 310 19.25 0.15 22.65
C LEU A 310 19.92 0.03 21.26
N THR A 311 19.13 0.12 20.18
CA THR A 311 19.67 0.05 18.82
C THR A 311 20.49 1.31 18.54
N THR A 312 21.72 1.14 18.06
CA THR A 312 22.67 2.22 17.80
C THR A 312 22.44 2.87 16.41
N GLY A 313 21.59 2.28 15.57
CA GLY A 313 21.34 2.72 14.20
C GLY A 313 20.73 4.12 14.06
N ASN A 314 20.16 4.67 15.14
CA ASN A 314 19.52 6.00 15.17
C ASN A 314 20.48 7.10 15.66
N SER A 315 21.77 6.96 15.38
CA SER A 315 22.75 8.01 15.65
C SER A 315 22.97 8.88 14.40
N THR A 316 23.22 10.17 14.61
CA THR A 316 23.48 11.11 13.53
C THR A 316 24.97 11.49 13.47
N PRO A 317 25.59 11.52 12.28
CA PRO A 317 26.96 11.97 12.11
C PRO A 317 27.14 13.42 12.55
N THR A 318 28.24 13.72 13.21
CA THR A 318 28.56 15.07 13.71
C THR A 318 29.76 15.72 13.05
N THR A 319 30.56 14.95 12.31
CA THR A 319 31.76 15.46 11.64
C THR A 319 31.39 16.52 10.61
N ASN A 320 31.95 17.72 10.77
CA ASN A 320 31.66 18.93 9.98
C ASN A 320 30.22 19.47 10.09
N ARG A 321 29.38 18.92 11.00
CA ARG A 321 27.96 19.25 11.15
C ARG A 321 27.61 19.76 12.56
N THR A 322 28.58 19.99 13.44
CA THR A 322 28.31 20.40 14.83
C THR A 322 27.50 21.71 14.96
N TRP A 323 27.48 22.50 13.91
CA TRP A 323 26.70 23.75 13.81
C TRP A 323 25.19 23.53 13.68
N GLU A 324 24.75 22.36 13.30
CA GLU A 324 23.33 22.01 13.19
C GLU A 324 22.66 21.84 14.54
N PHE A 325 23.43 21.57 15.58
CA PHE A 325 22.93 21.21 16.90
C PHE A 325 23.02 22.39 17.86
N LYS A 326 21.91 22.69 18.55
CA LYS A 326 21.89 23.74 19.58
C LYS A 326 22.86 23.41 20.73
N VAL A 327 22.88 22.18 21.16
CA VAL A 327 23.79 21.62 22.16
C VAL A 327 24.00 20.13 21.84
N LEU A 328 25.26 19.73 21.90
CA LEU A 328 25.63 18.31 21.85
C LEU A 328 25.83 17.77 23.26
N PRO A 329 25.58 16.46 23.52
CA PRO A 329 25.83 15.85 24.81
C PRO A 329 27.32 16.00 25.22
N PRO A 330 27.61 16.16 26.50
CA PRO A 330 29.00 16.16 26.98
C PRO A 330 29.71 14.83 26.66
N GLN A 331 30.96 14.92 26.20
CA GLN A 331 31.79 13.72 25.94
C GLN A 331 32.46 13.17 27.22
N THR A 332 31.75 13.26 28.32
CA THR A 332 32.21 12.80 29.65
C THR A 332 31.12 12.01 30.32
N ALA A 333 31.50 10.99 31.10
CA ALA A 333 30.53 10.19 31.83
C ALA A 333 29.53 11.05 32.62
N PRO A 334 28.25 10.72 32.61
CA PRO A 334 27.66 9.53 32.04
C PRO A 334 27.19 9.68 30.57
N TYR A 335 27.37 10.84 29.97
CA TYR A 335 26.81 11.20 28.67
C TYR A 335 27.68 10.78 27.48
N ASP A 336 28.91 10.37 27.75
CA ASP A 336 29.81 9.78 26.75
C ASP A 336 29.21 8.53 26.08
N ALA A 337 28.26 7.83 26.74
CA ALA A 337 27.51 6.74 26.15
C ALA A 337 26.59 7.16 24.95
N ALA A 338 26.27 8.45 24.81
CA ALA A 338 25.55 8.98 23.66
C ALA A 338 26.45 9.22 22.43
N TRP A 339 27.75 9.06 22.60
CA TRP A 339 28.73 9.22 21.54
C TRP A 339 29.21 7.87 21.02
N GLY A 340 29.38 7.77 19.72
CA GLY A 340 29.85 6.60 19.05
C GLY A 340 30.48 6.93 17.72
N TYR A 341 30.66 5.92 16.93
CA TYR A 341 31.02 6.06 15.55
C TYR A 341 29.85 5.57 14.72
N TRP A 342 29.57 6.28 13.66
CA TRP A 342 28.57 5.84 12.73
C TRP A 342 29.11 4.61 12.00
N ASP A 343 28.47 3.47 12.15
CA ASP A 343 29.02 2.17 11.78
C ASP A 343 28.44 1.56 10.50
N TRP A 344 27.53 2.25 9.81
CA TRP A 344 27.13 1.84 8.48
C TRP A 344 28.32 1.94 7.50
N GLY A 345 29.05 0.85 7.36
CA GLY A 345 30.26 0.76 6.56
C GLY A 345 31.57 0.96 7.33
N ASN A 346 31.55 0.93 8.66
CA ASN A 346 32.75 0.96 9.52
C ASN A 346 33.70 2.16 9.24
N THR A 347 33.15 3.36 9.25
CA THR A 347 33.78 4.57 8.71
C THR A 347 34.61 5.36 9.68
N GLY A 348 34.44 5.14 10.97
CA GLY A 348 35.08 5.92 12.02
C GLY A 348 34.59 7.37 12.13
N ILE A 349 33.45 7.71 11.53
CA ILE A 349 32.83 9.04 11.65
C ILE A 349 32.16 9.15 13.01
N ALA A 350 32.51 10.21 13.76
CA ALA A 350 31.89 10.50 15.04
C ALA A 350 30.39 10.75 14.88
N SER A 351 29.58 10.12 15.71
CA SER A 351 28.13 10.26 15.72
C SER A 351 27.60 10.47 17.13
N VAL A 352 26.38 10.99 17.22
CA VAL A 352 25.67 11.24 18.47
C VAL A 352 24.27 10.66 18.41
N SER A 353 23.84 10.05 19.54
CA SER A 353 22.49 9.53 19.75
C SER A 353 21.77 10.41 20.77
N PHE A 354 20.83 11.23 20.29
CA PHE A 354 20.02 12.08 21.18
C PHE A 354 19.04 11.26 22.02
N ASP A 355 18.54 10.16 21.50
CA ASP A 355 17.69 9.24 22.23
C ASP A 355 18.42 8.61 23.43
N THR A 356 19.66 8.19 23.25
CA THR A 356 20.52 7.71 24.34
C THR A 356 20.73 8.81 25.38
N TRP A 357 21.01 10.02 24.95
CA TRP A 357 21.15 11.17 25.86
C TRP A 357 19.87 11.44 26.63
N ASN A 358 18.72 11.39 25.97
CA ASN A 358 17.41 11.56 26.59
C ASN A 358 17.12 10.43 27.60
N MET A 359 17.42 9.16 27.26
CA MET A 359 17.25 8.04 28.16
C MET A 359 18.11 8.15 29.43
N ILE A 360 19.36 8.61 29.29
CA ILE A 360 20.24 8.85 30.47
C ILE A 360 19.63 9.89 31.40
N ARG A 361 19.11 11.00 30.85
CA ARG A 361 18.45 12.08 31.63
C ARG A 361 17.12 11.62 32.22
N LYS A 362 16.37 10.83 31.48
CA LYS A 362 15.04 10.34 31.85
C LYS A 362 15.09 9.24 32.92
N TYR A 363 16.03 8.30 32.82
CA TYR A 363 16.07 7.10 33.66
C TYR A 363 17.25 7.04 34.64
N GLY A 364 18.15 8.00 34.57
CA GLY A 364 19.34 8.07 35.41
C GLY A 364 20.53 7.27 34.92
N SER A 365 21.72 7.80 35.14
CA SER A 365 22.98 7.32 34.55
C SER A 365 23.40 5.89 34.91
N GLY A 366 22.95 5.36 36.02
CA GLY A 366 23.33 4.02 36.48
C GLY A 366 22.37 2.92 36.06
N SER A 367 21.23 3.22 35.46
CA SER A 367 20.16 2.26 35.23
C SER A 367 19.42 2.41 33.88
N TRP A 368 19.78 3.39 33.06
CA TRP A 368 19.02 3.74 31.87
C TRP A 368 18.88 2.57 30.89
N GLN A 369 19.93 1.79 30.64
CA GLN A 369 19.89 0.64 29.73
C GLN A 369 18.92 -0.43 30.21
N THR A 370 19.09 -0.86 31.47
CA THR A 370 18.20 -1.87 32.09
C THR A 370 16.76 -1.36 32.16
N THR A 371 16.58 -0.07 32.46
CA THR A 371 15.24 0.53 32.52
C THR A 371 14.62 0.57 31.13
N ALA A 372 15.35 1.01 30.09
CA ALA A 372 14.87 1.07 28.73
C ALA A 372 14.50 -0.34 28.21
N THR A 373 15.36 -1.36 28.42
CA THR A 373 15.05 -2.74 28.02
C THR A 373 13.83 -3.30 28.73
N ASN A 374 13.72 -3.12 30.04
CA ASN A 374 12.57 -3.59 30.80
C ASN A 374 11.27 -2.87 30.38
N LEU A 375 11.36 -1.57 30.10
CA LEU A 375 10.24 -0.78 29.65
C LEU A 375 9.80 -1.20 28.25
N ALA A 376 10.74 -1.47 27.34
CA ALA A 376 10.43 -1.99 26.01
C ALA A 376 9.67 -3.32 26.09
N VAL A 377 10.07 -4.25 26.96
CA VAL A 377 9.34 -5.51 27.18
C VAL A 377 7.91 -5.24 27.71
N GLN A 378 7.74 -4.26 28.60
CA GLN A 378 6.42 -3.88 29.10
C GLN A 378 5.56 -3.25 28.01
N ARG A 379 6.13 -2.36 27.19
CA ARG A 379 5.50 -1.74 26.01
C ARG A 379 5.03 -2.80 25.03
N MET A 380 5.92 -3.68 24.62
CA MET A 380 5.62 -4.75 23.67
C MET A 380 4.41 -5.59 24.12
N LYS A 381 4.41 -6.02 25.38
CA LYS A 381 3.30 -6.78 25.97
C LYS A 381 2.02 -5.96 26.06
N ALA A 382 2.10 -4.73 26.56
CA ALA A 382 0.91 -3.87 26.71
C ALA A 382 0.32 -3.47 25.35
N TRP A 383 1.15 -3.28 24.32
CA TRP A 383 0.72 -2.92 22.97
C TRP A 383 0.26 -4.13 22.13
N GLY A 384 0.43 -5.36 22.66
CA GLY A 384 -0.04 -6.59 22.02
C GLY A 384 0.87 -7.12 20.92
N PHE A 385 2.16 -6.75 20.90
CA PHE A 385 3.15 -7.36 20.03
C PHE A 385 3.54 -8.76 20.52
N SER A 386 3.84 -9.67 19.61
CA SER A 386 4.31 -11.02 19.91
C SER A 386 5.78 -11.03 20.36
N GLY A 387 6.57 -10.14 19.79
CA GLY A 387 8.00 -10.01 20.05
C GLY A 387 8.63 -8.98 19.13
N PHE A 388 9.95 -8.91 19.12
CA PHE A 388 10.69 -8.05 18.21
C PHE A 388 10.88 -8.71 16.85
N GLY A 389 11.07 -7.91 15.83
CA GLY A 389 11.46 -8.31 14.49
C GLY A 389 12.99 -8.28 14.31
N LYS A 390 13.43 -7.69 13.20
CA LYS A 390 14.84 -7.54 12.81
C LYS A 390 15.59 -6.58 13.73
N TRP A 391 16.91 -6.76 13.80
CA TRP A 391 17.89 -5.88 14.49
C TRP A 391 17.63 -5.61 15.98
N ALA A 392 16.79 -6.37 16.63
CA ALA A 392 16.60 -6.29 18.08
C ALA A 392 17.67 -7.14 18.80
N ASN A 393 18.75 -6.51 19.23
CA ASN A 393 19.86 -7.22 19.87
C ASN A 393 19.64 -7.50 21.37
N ASP A 394 18.82 -6.71 22.04
CA ASP A 394 18.48 -6.82 23.47
C ASP A 394 16.97 -6.77 23.67
N ALA A 395 16.34 -7.91 23.49
CA ALA A 395 14.89 -8.09 23.52
C ALA A 395 14.37 -8.63 24.86
N GLY A 396 15.21 -8.72 25.87
CA GLY A 396 14.84 -9.35 27.15
C GLY A 396 14.46 -10.82 26.95
N ASN A 397 13.22 -11.18 27.34
CA ASN A 397 12.68 -12.53 27.20
C ASN A 397 11.53 -12.61 26.19
N LEU A 398 11.59 -11.81 25.12
CA LEU A 398 10.65 -11.84 24.00
C LEU A 398 11.27 -12.51 22.77
N PRO A 399 10.47 -13.11 21.89
CA PRO A 399 10.96 -13.61 20.62
C PRO A 399 11.62 -12.51 19.77
N ILE A 400 12.62 -12.90 18.98
CA ILE A 400 13.33 -12.03 18.03
C ILE A 400 13.61 -12.74 16.71
N LEU A 401 13.92 -11.95 15.69
CA LEU A 401 14.27 -12.40 14.34
C LEU A 401 15.65 -11.86 13.93
N PRO A 402 16.75 -12.52 14.31
CA PRO A 402 18.08 -12.03 14.02
C PRO A 402 18.41 -12.04 12.53
N VAL A 403 19.13 -11.00 12.09
CA VAL A 403 19.72 -10.90 10.74
C VAL A 403 21.19 -11.32 10.83
N LEU A 404 21.57 -12.30 10.01
CA LEU A 404 22.96 -12.77 9.88
C LEU A 404 23.66 -12.02 8.74
N GLU A 405 24.96 -11.86 8.85
CA GLU A 405 25.79 -11.22 7.84
C GLU A 405 27.10 -11.96 7.60
N GLY A 406 27.67 -11.83 6.41
CA GLY A 406 28.92 -12.46 6.02
C GLY A 406 30.17 -11.69 6.49
N TYR A 407 30.32 -11.40 7.78
CA TYR A 407 31.46 -10.64 8.31
C TYR A 407 32.79 -11.27 7.98
N ASN A 408 33.72 -10.47 7.41
CA ASN A 408 35.08 -10.88 7.05
C ASN A 408 35.14 -12.01 6.02
N VAL A 409 34.12 -12.21 5.24
CA VAL A 409 34.11 -13.17 4.14
C VAL A 409 34.60 -12.47 2.86
N PRO A 410 35.56 -13.02 2.12
CA PRO A 410 35.98 -12.43 0.85
C PRO A 410 34.88 -12.47 -0.19
N LEU A 411 34.68 -11.34 -0.88
CA LEU A 411 33.70 -11.20 -1.94
C LEU A 411 34.34 -11.39 -3.31
N VAL A 412 33.68 -12.08 -4.23
CA VAL A 412 34.13 -12.23 -5.61
C VAL A 412 33.72 -11.02 -6.45
N ALA A 413 32.56 -10.46 -6.19
CA ALA A 413 32.05 -9.19 -6.72
C ALA A 413 31.28 -8.47 -5.60
N ARG A 414 29.94 -8.52 -5.60
CA ARG A 414 29.13 -8.05 -4.49
C ARG A 414 28.94 -9.11 -3.40
N HIS A 415 29.00 -10.40 -3.76
CA HIS A 415 28.73 -11.52 -2.89
C HIS A 415 29.94 -12.46 -2.73
N ALA A 416 29.85 -13.38 -1.78
CA ALA A 416 30.85 -14.40 -1.54
C ALA A 416 30.96 -15.39 -2.71
N ASP A 417 32.18 -15.87 -3.02
CA ASP A 417 32.35 -16.92 -4.02
C ASP A 417 31.90 -18.28 -3.44
N VAL A 418 30.64 -18.62 -3.69
CA VAL A 418 30.03 -19.88 -3.20
C VAL A 418 30.59 -21.14 -3.87
N PHE A 419 31.44 -21.00 -4.87
CA PHE A 419 32.16 -22.12 -5.51
C PHE A 419 33.58 -22.31 -4.94
N ASP A 420 34.07 -21.40 -4.08
CA ASP A 420 35.37 -21.54 -3.41
C ASP A 420 35.21 -22.23 -2.05
N PRO A 421 35.78 -23.44 -1.86
CA PRO A 421 35.70 -24.16 -0.58
C PRO A 421 36.28 -23.40 0.61
N ASN A 422 37.31 -22.55 0.40
CA ASN A 422 37.85 -21.72 1.46
C ASN A 422 36.88 -20.64 1.88
N VAL A 423 36.23 -19.97 0.91
CA VAL A 423 35.18 -18.96 1.17
C VAL A 423 34.00 -19.62 1.88
N GLN A 424 33.53 -20.79 1.42
CA GLN A 424 32.48 -21.55 2.08
C GLN A 424 32.79 -21.83 3.56
N THR A 425 34.05 -22.19 3.85
CA THR A 425 34.51 -22.47 5.22
C THR A 425 34.48 -21.22 6.09
N LEU A 426 34.98 -20.09 5.58
CA LEU A 426 34.97 -18.81 6.29
C LEU A 426 33.55 -18.32 6.52
N PHE A 427 32.69 -18.43 5.49
CA PHE A 427 31.29 -18.05 5.57
C PHE A 427 30.58 -18.83 6.67
N ARG A 428 30.72 -20.17 6.66
CA ARG A 428 30.15 -21.02 7.70
C ARG A 428 30.61 -20.63 9.10
N ALA A 429 31.94 -20.39 9.25
CA ALA A 429 32.50 -19.98 10.53
C ALA A 429 31.95 -18.62 11.02
N SER A 430 31.76 -17.67 10.11
CA SER A 430 31.15 -16.38 10.41
C SER A 430 29.72 -16.55 10.95
N LEU A 431 28.88 -17.30 10.24
CA LEU A 431 27.51 -17.55 10.68
C LEU A 431 27.44 -18.32 11.99
N GLN A 432 28.28 -19.37 12.13
CA GLN A 432 28.32 -20.15 13.36
C GLN A 432 28.73 -19.32 14.59
N LYS A 433 29.63 -18.35 14.41
CA LYS A 433 29.97 -17.38 15.46
C LYS A 433 28.81 -16.50 15.86
N GLN A 434 28.04 -16.01 14.90
CA GLN A 434 26.89 -15.14 15.16
C GLN A 434 25.72 -15.90 15.81
N MET A 435 25.44 -17.10 15.33
CA MET A 435 24.36 -17.94 15.87
C MET A 435 24.70 -18.45 17.27
N GLY A 436 25.97 -18.79 17.53
CA GLY A 436 26.49 -19.16 18.84
C GLY A 436 25.66 -20.23 19.54
N ASP A 437 25.41 -20.05 20.83
CA ASP A 437 24.59 -20.96 21.65
C ASP A 437 23.08 -20.80 21.42
N ARG A 438 22.67 -19.81 20.60
CA ARG A 438 21.25 -19.49 20.36
C ARG A 438 20.54 -20.48 19.42
N VAL A 439 21.27 -21.42 18.82
CA VAL A 439 20.68 -22.50 18.00
C VAL A 439 19.73 -23.42 18.76
N ASN A 440 19.64 -23.30 20.09
CA ASN A 440 18.66 -23.99 20.93
C ASN A 440 17.74 -23.04 21.72
N ASP A 441 17.75 -21.76 21.40
CA ASP A 441 16.99 -20.73 22.09
C ASP A 441 15.56 -20.65 21.52
N PRO A 442 14.51 -21.05 22.28
CA PRO A 442 13.14 -21.01 21.78
C PRO A 442 12.60 -19.60 21.53
N LEU A 443 13.37 -18.56 21.87
CA LEU A 443 13.02 -17.17 21.59
C LEU A 443 13.51 -16.73 20.19
N ILE A 444 14.25 -17.55 19.45
CA ILE A 444 14.56 -17.28 18.05
C ILE A 444 13.36 -17.68 17.20
N LEU A 445 12.71 -16.68 16.55
CA LEU A 445 11.65 -16.93 15.58
C LEU A 445 12.20 -17.68 14.36
N GLY A 446 13.37 -17.30 13.93
CA GLY A 446 14.12 -17.88 12.82
C GLY A 446 15.34 -17.04 12.51
N TRP A 447 16.06 -17.41 11.48
CA TRP A 447 17.24 -16.71 10.98
C TRP A 447 16.94 -16.07 9.63
N SER A 448 17.47 -14.89 9.37
CA SER A 448 17.57 -14.28 8.05
C SER A 448 19.03 -13.96 7.74
N TYR A 449 19.35 -13.66 6.49
CA TYR A 449 20.70 -13.31 6.07
C TYR A 449 20.64 -12.10 5.12
N GLY A 450 21.36 -11.03 5.44
CA GLY A 450 21.34 -9.80 4.67
C GLY A 450 19.99 -9.07 4.73
N ASN A 451 19.83 -8.03 3.93
CA ASN A 451 18.60 -7.26 3.87
C ASN A 451 18.29 -6.81 2.44
N GLU A 452 17.02 -6.91 2.05
CA GLU A 452 16.45 -6.37 0.82
C GLU A 452 17.27 -6.71 -0.44
N TYR A 453 17.67 -5.68 -1.18
CA TYR A 453 18.36 -5.81 -2.47
C TYR A 453 19.86 -6.13 -2.34
N ASP A 454 20.41 -6.13 -1.15
CA ASP A 454 21.85 -6.40 -0.96
C ASP A 454 22.24 -7.80 -1.42
N GLU A 455 21.32 -8.76 -1.35
CA GLU A 455 21.55 -10.17 -1.72
C GLU A 455 21.03 -10.53 -3.13
N ILE A 456 20.59 -9.56 -3.92
CA ILE A 456 20.13 -9.79 -5.30
C ILE A 456 21.31 -9.91 -6.25
N ILE A 457 21.39 -11.02 -6.94
CA ILE A 457 22.40 -11.25 -7.99
C ILE A 457 21.99 -10.48 -9.26
N THR A 458 22.83 -9.57 -9.68
CA THR A 458 22.57 -8.71 -10.85
C THR A 458 23.30 -9.18 -12.11
N PRO A 459 22.82 -8.80 -13.32
CA PRO A 459 23.56 -9.04 -14.57
C PRO A 459 24.98 -8.46 -14.55
N ASP A 460 25.16 -7.26 -13.99
CA ASP A 460 26.46 -6.57 -13.89
C ASP A 460 27.43 -7.32 -12.98
N GLU A 461 26.92 -7.94 -11.94
CA GLU A 461 27.73 -8.79 -11.07
C GLU A 461 28.25 -10.02 -11.81
N VAL A 462 27.41 -10.69 -12.57
CA VAL A 462 27.83 -11.84 -13.40
C VAL A 462 28.89 -11.41 -14.41
N GLN A 463 28.71 -10.28 -15.07
CA GLN A 463 29.72 -9.71 -15.98
C GLN A 463 31.05 -9.41 -15.24
N THR A 464 30.95 -8.87 -14.02
CA THR A 464 32.11 -8.59 -13.17
C THR A 464 32.87 -9.87 -12.82
N ILE A 465 32.14 -10.95 -12.45
CA ILE A 465 32.73 -12.25 -12.16
C ILE A 465 33.42 -12.84 -13.41
N LEU A 466 32.79 -12.75 -14.57
CA LEU A 466 33.35 -13.22 -15.83
C LEU A 466 34.67 -12.48 -16.24
N ASN A 467 34.84 -11.26 -15.75
CA ASN A 467 36.07 -10.49 -15.97
C ASN A 467 37.18 -10.75 -14.96
N LYS A 468 36.95 -11.56 -13.91
CA LYS A 468 37.97 -11.94 -12.94
C LYS A 468 39.05 -12.86 -13.54
N GLY A 469 40.05 -13.16 -12.76
CA GLY A 469 41.16 -14.07 -13.16
C GLY A 469 40.74 -15.52 -13.38
N SER A 470 41.49 -16.26 -14.19
CA SER A 470 41.19 -17.65 -14.56
C SER A 470 41.17 -18.65 -13.40
N THR A 471 41.65 -18.27 -12.22
CA THR A 471 41.67 -19.12 -11.03
C THR A 471 40.46 -18.95 -10.14
N VAL A 472 39.63 -17.96 -10.39
CA VAL A 472 38.41 -17.67 -9.61
C VAL A 472 37.37 -18.77 -9.82
N PRO A 473 36.93 -19.49 -8.78
CA PRO A 473 36.02 -20.61 -8.91
C PRO A 473 34.67 -20.22 -9.50
N ALA A 474 34.06 -19.12 -9.07
CA ALA A 474 32.79 -18.62 -9.61
C ALA A 474 32.87 -18.38 -11.12
N LYS A 475 33.94 -17.73 -11.61
CA LYS A 475 34.15 -17.54 -13.05
C LYS A 475 34.18 -18.87 -13.80
N ARG A 476 34.91 -19.84 -13.29
CA ARG A 476 34.99 -21.17 -13.92
C ARG A 476 33.63 -21.83 -13.97
N ALA A 477 32.90 -21.80 -12.87
CA ALA A 477 31.54 -22.36 -12.78
C ALA A 477 30.60 -21.72 -13.82
N LEU A 478 30.63 -20.39 -13.98
CA LEU A 478 29.84 -19.67 -14.98
C LEU A 478 30.23 -20.05 -16.42
N VAL A 479 31.55 -20.14 -16.72
CA VAL A 479 32.03 -20.55 -18.03
C VAL A 479 31.66 -21.99 -18.36
N ASP A 480 31.79 -22.92 -17.38
CA ASP A 480 31.43 -24.32 -17.55
C ASP A 480 29.92 -24.49 -17.74
N GLN A 481 29.13 -23.74 -16.99
CA GLN A 481 27.67 -23.73 -17.14
C GLN A 481 27.27 -23.24 -18.54
N ALA A 482 27.79 -22.12 -19.00
CA ALA A 482 27.50 -21.61 -20.33
C ALA A 482 27.94 -22.61 -21.42
N LEU A 483 29.15 -23.13 -21.31
CA LEU A 483 29.71 -24.08 -22.27
C LEU A 483 28.83 -25.32 -22.39
N SER A 484 28.39 -25.88 -21.25
CA SER A 484 27.60 -27.14 -21.24
C SER A 484 26.13 -26.91 -21.64
N THR A 485 25.47 -25.89 -21.11
CA THR A 485 24.02 -25.73 -21.25
C THR A 485 23.59 -24.85 -22.42
N ILE A 486 24.37 -23.83 -22.77
CA ILE A 486 24.06 -22.91 -23.85
C ILE A 486 24.74 -23.36 -25.17
N TYR A 487 25.99 -23.79 -25.08
CA TYR A 487 26.82 -24.02 -26.24
C TYR A 487 27.10 -25.51 -26.53
N ASN A 488 26.41 -26.45 -25.87
CA ASN A 488 26.57 -27.90 -26.10
C ASN A 488 28.04 -28.36 -26.13
N ASN A 489 28.87 -27.86 -25.22
CA ASN A 489 30.32 -28.08 -25.13
C ASN A 489 31.15 -27.61 -26.34
N SER A 490 30.62 -26.74 -27.17
CA SER A 490 31.33 -26.15 -28.31
C SER A 490 32.12 -24.87 -27.90
N VAL A 491 33.41 -25.04 -27.60
CA VAL A 491 34.30 -23.89 -27.32
C VAL A 491 34.30 -22.87 -28.45
N ALA A 492 34.29 -23.33 -29.69
CA ALA A 492 34.31 -22.43 -30.84
C ALA A 492 33.01 -21.62 -30.97
N ALA A 493 31.85 -22.22 -30.73
CA ALA A 493 30.56 -21.51 -30.76
C ALA A 493 30.48 -20.46 -29.63
N MET A 494 30.85 -20.83 -28.43
CA MET A 494 30.89 -19.95 -27.27
C MET A 494 31.86 -18.79 -27.47
N ALA A 495 33.09 -19.07 -27.95
CA ALA A 495 34.10 -18.05 -28.20
C ALA A 495 33.63 -17.01 -29.23
N ALA A 496 32.96 -17.47 -30.28
CA ALA A 496 32.41 -16.60 -31.32
C ALA A 496 31.30 -15.72 -30.76
N ALA A 497 30.36 -16.27 -29.97
CA ALA A 497 29.25 -15.56 -29.38
C ALA A 497 29.67 -14.56 -28.29
N TRP A 498 30.73 -14.90 -27.55
CA TRP A 498 31.26 -14.09 -26.46
C TRP A 498 32.35 -13.12 -26.89
N HIS A 499 32.59 -13.01 -28.22
CA HIS A 499 33.57 -12.12 -28.85
C HIS A 499 34.99 -12.30 -28.32
N VAL A 500 35.40 -13.55 -28.07
CA VAL A 500 36.76 -13.92 -27.63
C VAL A 500 37.37 -14.93 -28.60
N ALA A 501 38.68 -15.13 -28.51
CA ALA A 501 39.42 -15.96 -29.48
C ALA A 501 40.09 -17.25 -28.90
N PRO A 502 39.65 -17.85 -27.77
CA PRO A 502 40.26 -19.03 -27.27
C PRO A 502 39.89 -20.29 -28.06
N ALA A 503 40.86 -21.19 -28.21
CA ALA A 503 40.65 -22.49 -28.84
C ALA A 503 40.38 -23.63 -27.85
N THR A 504 40.47 -23.35 -26.55
CA THR A 504 40.32 -24.34 -25.47
C THR A 504 39.50 -23.77 -24.31
N THR A 505 38.92 -24.65 -23.47
CA THR A 505 38.22 -24.26 -22.25
C THR A 505 39.11 -23.46 -21.30
N ALA A 506 40.40 -23.83 -21.18
CA ALA A 506 41.35 -23.06 -20.38
C ALA A 506 41.56 -21.64 -20.91
N GLY A 507 41.45 -21.42 -22.21
CA GLY A 507 41.50 -20.11 -22.85
C GLY A 507 40.21 -19.32 -22.53
N LEU A 508 39.03 -19.95 -22.45
CA LEU A 508 37.77 -19.29 -22.04
C LEU A 508 37.87 -18.75 -20.60
N TYR A 509 38.46 -19.50 -19.68
CA TYR A 509 38.66 -19.03 -18.30
C TYR A 509 39.57 -17.80 -18.23
N SER A 510 40.52 -17.68 -19.15
CA SER A 510 41.47 -16.56 -19.18
C SER A 510 40.96 -15.34 -19.95
N ALA A 511 39.88 -15.48 -20.69
CA ALA A 511 39.33 -14.40 -21.47
C ALA A 511 38.55 -13.40 -20.61
N SER A 512 38.39 -12.18 -21.10
CA SER A 512 37.42 -11.18 -20.62
C SER A 512 36.29 -11.08 -21.65
N PRO A 513 35.22 -11.83 -21.52
CA PRO A 513 34.20 -11.97 -22.53
C PRO A 513 33.19 -10.83 -22.49
N THR A 514 32.48 -10.66 -23.60
CA THR A 514 31.27 -9.83 -23.71
C THR A 514 30.11 -10.72 -24.18
N PRO A 515 29.48 -11.50 -23.26
CA PRO A 515 28.40 -12.40 -23.63
C PRO A 515 27.17 -11.65 -24.13
N PRO A 516 26.30 -12.30 -24.91
CA PRO A 516 24.95 -11.81 -25.17
C PRO A 516 24.14 -11.63 -23.85
N ALA A 517 23.23 -10.67 -23.81
CA ALA A 517 22.40 -10.41 -22.63
C ALA A 517 21.58 -11.64 -22.17
N ALA A 518 21.13 -12.47 -23.12
CA ALA A 518 20.42 -13.72 -22.81
C ALA A 518 21.31 -14.75 -22.08
N ASP A 519 22.60 -14.81 -22.43
CA ASP A 519 23.55 -15.69 -21.74
C ASP A 519 23.83 -15.17 -20.33
N ILE A 520 24.02 -13.84 -20.20
CA ILE A 520 24.20 -13.20 -18.89
C ILE A 520 23.01 -13.51 -17.97
N GLU A 521 21.76 -13.37 -18.47
CA GLU A 521 20.58 -13.67 -17.69
C GLU A 521 20.48 -15.16 -17.30
N THR A 522 20.80 -16.07 -18.21
CA THR A 522 20.86 -17.51 -17.91
C THR A 522 21.91 -17.84 -16.83
N LEU A 523 23.06 -17.18 -16.90
CA LEU A 523 24.13 -17.32 -15.92
C LEU A 523 23.80 -16.66 -14.59
N ARG A 524 23.08 -15.53 -14.61
CA ARG A 524 22.57 -14.86 -13.42
C ARG A 524 21.64 -15.79 -12.65
N GLN A 525 20.66 -16.38 -13.33
CA GLN A 525 19.75 -17.33 -12.70
C GLN A 525 20.47 -18.55 -12.13
N PHE A 526 21.46 -19.08 -12.85
CA PHE A 526 22.28 -20.18 -12.34
C PHE A 526 23.06 -19.79 -11.09
N TYR A 527 23.72 -18.61 -11.11
CA TYR A 527 24.52 -18.15 -9.97
C TYR A 527 23.62 -17.85 -8.77
N ALA A 528 22.49 -17.19 -8.99
CA ALA A 528 21.50 -16.87 -7.96
C ALA A 528 20.96 -18.15 -7.29
N ASP A 529 20.54 -19.16 -8.05
CA ASP A 529 20.09 -20.45 -7.51
C ASP A 529 21.17 -21.10 -6.63
N ARG A 530 22.44 -21.10 -7.09
CA ARG A 530 23.55 -21.67 -6.33
C ARG A 530 23.88 -20.87 -5.07
N TYR A 531 23.78 -19.56 -5.14
CA TYR A 531 24.02 -18.68 -4.01
C TYR A 531 22.94 -18.88 -2.92
N TYR A 532 21.67 -18.87 -3.30
CA TYR A 532 20.56 -19.04 -2.35
C TYR A 532 20.54 -20.47 -1.76
N ASP A 533 20.83 -21.49 -2.56
CA ASP A 533 21.00 -22.87 -2.08
C ASP A 533 22.14 -22.98 -1.04
N PHE A 534 23.25 -22.29 -1.29
CA PHE A 534 24.38 -22.25 -0.38
C PHE A 534 24.04 -21.56 0.95
N LEU A 535 23.35 -20.43 0.92
CA LEU A 535 22.88 -19.72 2.12
C LEU A 535 21.98 -20.64 2.97
N TYR A 536 20.94 -21.18 2.36
CA TYR A 536 19.99 -22.07 3.02
C TYR A 536 20.69 -23.28 3.66
N LYS A 537 21.47 -24.02 2.89
CA LYS A 537 22.19 -25.20 3.37
C LYS A 537 23.17 -24.87 4.48
N THR A 538 23.85 -23.75 4.39
CA THR A 538 24.81 -23.33 5.43
C THR A 538 24.08 -23.04 6.73
N VAL A 539 23.01 -22.23 6.71
CA VAL A 539 22.21 -21.94 7.90
C VAL A 539 21.64 -23.23 8.50
N LYS A 540 20.94 -24.04 7.70
CA LYS A 540 20.31 -25.30 8.17
C LYS A 540 21.31 -26.36 8.60
N SER A 541 22.58 -26.31 8.15
CA SER A 541 23.64 -27.20 8.61
C SER A 541 24.18 -26.81 9.99
N ILE A 542 24.02 -25.55 10.40
CA ILE A 542 24.39 -25.05 11.72
C ILE A 542 23.20 -25.21 12.67
N ASP A 543 21.99 -24.84 12.21
CA ASP A 543 20.75 -24.89 12.97
C ASP A 543 19.62 -25.52 12.12
N PRO A 544 19.40 -26.82 12.28
CA PRO A 544 18.33 -27.50 11.55
C PRO A 544 16.93 -27.20 12.08
N ASN A 545 16.79 -26.62 13.28
CA ASN A 545 15.53 -26.51 13.99
C ASN A 545 14.78 -25.22 13.70
N HIS A 546 15.47 -24.07 13.71
CA HIS A 546 14.82 -22.79 13.48
C HIS A 546 14.50 -22.56 11.99
N LEU A 547 13.50 -21.73 11.75
CA LEU A 547 13.09 -21.29 10.40
C LEU A 547 14.19 -20.44 9.74
N TYR A 548 14.24 -20.45 8.42
CA TYR A 548 15.06 -19.54 7.62
C TYR A 548 14.16 -18.69 6.71
N PHE A 549 14.26 -17.37 6.85
CA PHE A 549 13.39 -16.37 6.19
C PHE A 549 14.00 -15.79 4.91
N GLY A 550 15.23 -16.17 4.54
CA GLY A 550 15.93 -15.55 3.40
C GLY A 550 16.51 -14.18 3.77
N PHE A 551 16.39 -13.22 2.86
CA PHE A 551 17.05 -11.92 2.94
C PHE A 551 16.12 -10.70 2.75
N TRP A 552 14.86 -10.79 3.05
CA TRP A 552 13.89 -9.68 3.03
C TRP A 552 13.76 -9.02 1.66
N ILE A 553 13.23 -9.76 0.72
CA ILE A 553 13.10 -9.30 -0.67
C ILE A 553 12.08 -8.16 -0.81
N VAL A 554 12.35 -7.22 -1.74
CA VAL A 554 11.43 -6.13 -2.10
C VAL A 554 10.77 -6.46 -3.45
N PRO A 555 9.51 -6.93 -3.45
CA PRO A 555 8.82 -7.31 -4.68
C PRO A 555 8.57 -6.12 -5.60
N GLY A 556 8.76 -6.34 -6.89
CA GLY A 556 8.43 -5.36 -7.93
C GLY A 556 9.52 -4.34 -8.23
N TRP A 557 10.53 -4.18 -7.39
CA TRP A 557 11.63 -3.26 -7.61
C TRP A 557 12.85 -3.94 -8.19
N TRP A 558 13.41 -4.88 -7.44
CA TRP A 558 14.59 -5.64 -7.78
C TRP A 558 14.31 -7.11 -7.98
N VAL A 559 13.17 -7.58 -7.45
CA VAL A 559 12.74 -8.97 -7.49
C VAL A 559 11.52 -9.09 -8.39
N ASN A 560 11.69 -9.70 -9.53
CA ASN A 560 10.61 -10.09 -10.44
C ASN A 560 10.11 -11.51 -10.14
N ALA A 561 9.13 -11.99 -10.91
CA ALA A 561 8.58 -13.33 -10.72
C ALA A 561 9.62 -14.46 -10.87
N THR A 562 10.64 -14.29 -11.72
CA THR A 562 11.71 -15.28 -11.89
C THR A 562 12.59 -15.35 -10.66
N ASP A 563 12.98 -14.20 -10.10
CA ASP A 563 13.80 -14.15 -8.89
C ASP A 563 13.07 -14.74 -7.69
N TRP A 564 11.77 -14.44 -7.54
CA TRP A 564 10.93 -15.05 -6.51
C TRP A 564 10.92 -16.58 -6.60
N GLN A 565 10.81 -17.12 -7.82
CA GLN A 565 10.86 -18.57 -8.05
C GLN A 565 12.23 -19.18 -7.75
N LEU A 566 13.32 -18.43 -7.94
CA LEU A 566 14.68 -18.88 -7.60
C LEU A 566 14.93 -18.90 -6.07
N ILE A 567 14.33 -17.95 -5.34
CA ILE A 567 14.50 -17.81 -3.89
C ILE A 567 13.64 -18.82 -3.11
N ALA A 568 12.40 -19.00 -3.52
CA ALA A 568 11.40 -19.76 -2.78
C ALA A 568 11.80 -21.21 -2.40
N PRO A 569 12.55 -21.99 -3.23
CA PRO A 569 13.00 -23.33 -2.85
C PRO A 569 14.02 -23.33 -1.70
N HIS A 570 14.71 -22.22 -1.47
CA HIS A 570 15.84 -22.09 -0.56
C HIS A 570 15.50 -21.30 0.71
N VAL A 571 14.21 -21.30 1.10
CA VAL A 571 13.75 -20.71 2.37
C VAL A 571 12.67 -21.59 3.00
N ASP A 572 12.47 -21.50 4.31
CA ASP A 572 11.33 -22.10 4.99
C ASP A 572 10.12 -21.17 4.89
N VAL A 573 10.34 -19.87 5.02
CA VAL A 573 9.38 -18.77 4.91
C VAL A 573 9.97 -17.73 3.96
N ILE A 574 9.18 -17.16 3.08
CA ILE A 574 9.63 -16.03 2.27
C ILE A 574 9.47 -14.76 3.10
N GLY A 575 10.59 -14.19 3.54
CA GLY A 575 10.66 -12.87 4.13
C GLY A 575 10.66 -11.81 3.03
N TYR A 576 9.84 -10.78 3.18
CA TYR A 576 9.82 -9.65 2.25
C TYR A 576 9.51 -8.36 2.98
N ASP A 577 9.91 -7.23 2.38
CA ASP A 577 9.68 -5.89 2.88
C ASP A 577 8.83 -5.12 1.87
N ARG A 578 7.78 -4.45 2.38
CA ARG A 578 6.85 -3.73 1.52
C ARG A 578 6.17 -2.59 2.23
N TYR A 579 6.55 -1.40 1.90
CA TYR A 579 5.91 -0.17 2.35
C TYR A 579 4.76 0.18 1.39
N SER A 580 3.54 -0.19 1.77
CA SER A 580 2.34 0.03 0.98
C SER A 580 1.13 0.23 1.91
N PRO A 581 0.19 1.13 1.59
CA PRO A 581 -1.03 1.31 2.37
C PRO A 581 -1.96 0.08 2.34
N VAL A 582 -1.73 -0.85 1.44
CA VAL A 582 -2.40 -2.16 1.40
C VAL A 582 -1.36 -3.25 1.57
N PHE A 583 -1.69 -4.27 2.36
CA PHE A 583 -0.81 -5.42 2.58
C PHE A 583 -0.53 -6.16 1.27
N GLU A 584 -1.55 -6.38 0.47
CA GLU A 584 -1.50 -7.20 -0.72
C GLU A 584 -1.93 -6.40 -1.95
N ASP A 585 -1.06 -6.37 -2.96
CA ASP A 585 -1.38 -5.91 -4.29
C ASP A 585 -1.38 -7.08 -5.29
N SER A 586 -1.79 -6.83 -6.51
CA SER A 586 -1.89 -7.87 -7.55
C SER A 586 -0.55 -8.55 -7.87
N LEU A 587 0.58 -7.87 -7.67
CA LEU A 587 1.92 -8.43 -7.87
C LEU A 587 2.24 -9.43 -6.77
N LEU A 588 2.12 -9.04 -5.50
CA LEU A 588 2.42 -9.89 -4.35
C LEU A 588 1.50 -11.11 -4.32
N GLU A 589 0.20 -10.94 -4.60
CA GLU A 589 -0.76 -12.02 -4.73
C GLU A 589 -0.32 -13.07 -5.76
N GLY A 590 0.05 -12.63 -6.95
CA GLY A 590 0.55 -13.53 -8.00
C GLY A 590 1.83 -14.26 -7.59
N LEU A 591 2.76 -13.58 -6.92
CA LEU A 591 4.02 -14.16 -6.45
C LEU A 591 3.79 -15.18 -5.34
N ALA A 592 2.98 -14.87 -4.33
CA ALA A 592 2.66 -15.78 -3.23
C ALA A 592 1.98 -17.07 -3.72
N LYS A 593 0.98 -16.96 -4.59
CA LYS A 593 0.30 -18.09 -5.20
C LYS A 593 1.25 -19.01 -5.98
N SER A 594 2.22 -18.43 -6.68
CA SER A 594 3.12 -19.18 -7.56
C SER A 594 4.05 -20.15 -6.84
N THR A 595 4.36 -19.90 -5.56
CA THR A 595 5.35 -20.69 -4.79
C THR A 595 4.76 -21.59 -3.74
N ALA A 596 3.53 -21.35 -3.33
CA ALA A 596 2.85 -22.07 -2.23
C ALA A 596 3.68 -22.11 -0.92
N LYS A 597 4.48 -21.06 -0.66
CA LYS A 597 5.27 -20.90 0.56
C LYS A 597 4.59 -19.91 1.50
N PRO A 598 4.70 -20.09 2.83
CA PRO A 598 4.29 -19.05 3.77
C PRO A 598 5.16 -17.80 3.56
N ILE A 599 4.56 -16.65 3.79
CA ILE A 599 5.20 -15.34 3.66
C ILE A 599 5.17 -14.60 4.99
N PHE A 600 6.17 -13.77 5.21
CA PHE A 600 6.27 -12.89 6.37
C PHE A 600 6.68 -11.50 5.92
N LEU A 601 5.89 -10.49 6.30
CA LEU A 601 6.20 -9.09 6.02
C LEU A 601 7.18 -8.57 7.08
N GLY A 602 8.44 -8.42 6.68
CA GLY A 602 9.55 -8.08 7.59
C GLY A 602 9.65 -6.60 7.88
N GLU A 603 9.19 -5.75 6.96
CA GLU A 603 9.09 -4.31 7.17
C GLU A 603 7.85 -3.74 6.51
N PHE A 604 7.10 -2.97 7.27
CA PHE A 604 6.10 -2.04 6.79
C PHE A 604 5.96 -0.87 7.76
N SER A 605 5.65 0.30 7.27
CA SER A 605 5.40 1.47 8.10
C SER A 605 4.67 2.56 7.31
N PHE A 606 4.07 3.49 8.03
CA PHE A 606 3.43 4.69 7.52
C PHE A 606 3.93 5.89 8.33
N PRO A 607 5.20 6.31 8.14
CA PRO A 607 5.79 7.35 8.98
C PRO A 607 5.03 8.66 8.82
N PRO A 608 4.60 9.28 9.94
CA PRO A 608 3.95 10.57 9.90
C PRO A 608 4.91 11.67 9.45
N SER A 609 4.53 12.40 8.42
CA SER A 609 5.28 13.58 7.97
C SER A 609 5.04 14.80 8.86
N TYR A 610 3.93 14.79 9.63
CA TYR A 610 3.44 15.92 10.42
C TYR A 610 3.38 17.23 9.63
N ASN A 611 3.16 17.12 8.32
CA ASN A 611 3.25 18.25 7.42
C ASN A 611 4.63 18.94 7.48
N LEU A 612 5.70 18.18 7.67
CA LEU A 612 7.08 18.62 7.87
C LEU A 612 7.29 19.54 9.10
N LEU A 613 6.25 19.79 9.89
CA LEU A 613 6.32 20.69 11.04
C LEU A 613 7.23 20.20 12.16
N ARG A 614 7.61 18.92 12.15
CA ARG A 614 8.53 18.33 13.14
C ARG A 614 9.92 18.05 12.60
N GLY A 615 10.18 18.38 11.34
CA GLY A 615 11.49 18.23 10.69
C GLY A 615 11.72 16.85 10.07
N TYR A 616 10.72 15.96 10.03
CA TYR A 616 10.81 14.66 9.36
C TYR A 616 10.43 14.76 7.90
N GLU A 617 11.08 13.99 7.06
CA GLU A 617 10.75 13.88 5.64
C GLU A 617 9.46 13.08 5.38
N ILE A 618 8.91 13.26 4.17
CA ILE A 618 7.81 12.45 3.67
C ILE A 618 8.40 11.18 3.06
N TYR A 619 8.08 10.03 3.62
CA TYR A 619 8.50 8.76 3.05
C TYR A 619 7.70 8.45 1.78
N ALA A 620 8.42 8.36 0.64
CA ALA A 620 7.80 8.31 -0.67
C ALA A 620 6.96 7.04 -0.94
N ALA A 621 7.26 5.94 -0.28
CA ALA A 621 6.55 4.68 -0.52
C ALA A 621 5.20 4.61 0.21
N ALA A 622 5.17 5.07 1.48
CA ALA A 622 3.95 5.08 2.28
C ALA A 622 4.10 6.07 3.44
N SER A 623 3.35 7.15 3.43
CA SER A 623 3.38 8.16 4.49
C SER A 623 2.00 8.38 5.09
N ALA A 624 2.00 8.81 6.35
CA ALA A 624 0.82 9.33 7.03
C ALA A 624 0.93 10.84 7.23
N THR A 625 -0.20 11.47 7.49
CA THR A 625 -0.23 12.91 7.83
C THR A 625 0.16 13.15 9.28
N ASP A 626 -0.26 12.27 10.19
CA ASP A 626 -0.01 12.32 11.61
C ASP A 626 -0.06 10.91 12.26
N ASP A 627 0.14 10.83 13.56
CA ASP A 627 0.13 9.58 14.33
C ASP A 627 -1.22 8.84 14.26
N ALA A 628 -2.33 9.58 14.18
CA ALA A 628 -3.66 8.97 14.12
C ALA A 628 -3.93 8.34 12.75
N ASP A 629 -3.48 8.98 11.69
CA ASP A 629 -3.55 8.46 10.32
C ASP A 629 -2.60 7.25 10.17
N ALA A 630 -1.36 7.33 10.67
CA ALA A 630 -0.43 6.20 10.70
C ALA A 630 -1.05 4.97 11.39
N GLY A 631 -1.71 5.19 12.54
CA GLY A 631 -2.42 4.14 13.26
C GLY A 631 -3.61 3.56 12.50
N ALA A 632 -4.32 4.37 11.70
CA ALA A 632 -5.41 3.89 10.86
C ALA A 632 -4.90 3.04 9.70
N GLN A 633 -3.83 3.46 9.05
CA GLN A 633 -3.18 2.70 7.98
C GLN A 633 -2.57 1.39 8.52
N TYR A 634 -1.91 1.43 9.69
CA TYR A 634 -1.44 0.24 10.41
C TYR A 634 -2.56 -0.78 10.60
N GLN A 635 -3.69 -0.33 11.17
CA GLN A 635 -4.83 -1.21 11.42
C GLN A 635 -5.36 -1.83 10.14
N SER A 636 -5.53 -1.04 9.08
CA SER A 636 -6.00 -1.51 7.77
C SER A 636 -5.07 -2.56 7.16
N ASN A 637 -3.76 -2.28 7.16
CA ASN A 637 -2.75 -3.20 6.65
C ASN A 637 -2.73 -4.52 7.44
N LEU A 638 -2.69 -4.44 8.78
CA LEU A 638 -2.67 -5.61 9.64
C LEU A 638 -3.93 -6.48 9.50
N GLU A 639 -5.09 -5.86 9.37
CA GLU A 639 -6.36 -6.58 9.17
C GLU A 639 -6.39 -7.31 7.83
N SER A 640 -5.84 -6.72 6.77
CA SER A 640 -5.70 -7.38 5.47
C SER A 640 -4.67 -8.50 5.50
N ALA A 641 -3.53 -8.31 6.20
CA ALA A 641 -2.52 -9.34 6.40
C ALA A 641 -3.07 -10.58 7.11
N ALA A 642 -3.90 -10.37 8.14
CA ALA A 642 -4.51 -11.47 8.88
C ALA A 642 -5.50 -12.29 8.05
N ARG A 643 -6.05 -11.74 6.98
CA ARG A 643 -6.93 -12.45 6.02
C ARG A 643 -6.18 -13.08 4.85
N ASN A 644 -4.88 -12.88 4.74
CA ASN A 644 -4.09 -13.49 3.68
C ASN A 644 -3.73 -14.94 4.06
N PRO A 645 -4.06 -15.97 3.24
CA PRO A 645 -3.85 -17.37 3.59
C PRO A 645 -2.38 -17.79 3.65
N TRP A 646 -1.47 -17.03 3.05
CA TRP A 646 -0.02 -17.32 3.09
C TRP A 646 0.72 -16.54 4.17
N CYS A 647 0.18 -15.40 4.65
CA CYS A 647 0.84 -14.55 5.63
C CYS A 647 0.81 -15.19 7.02
N ILE A 648 1.98 -15.35 7.65
CA ILE A 648 2.11 -15.89 9.01
C ILE A 648 2.48 -14.85 10.05
N GLY A 649 2.78 -13.64 9.63
CA GLY A 649 3.10 -12.53 10.51
C GLY A 649 3.65 -11.32 9.78
N VAL A 650 3.80 -10.24 10.53
CA VAL A 650 4.26 -8.93 10.07
C VAL A 650 5.18 -8.30 11.12
N ALA A 651 6.09 -7.41 10.72
CA ALA A 651 6.88 -6.58 11.62
C ALA A 651 6.85 -5.12 11.18
N TRP A 652 6.58 -4.22 12.13
CA TRP A 652 6.60 -2.78 11.90
C TRP A 652 8.02 -2.25 11.98
N PHE A 653 8.45 -1.49 11.01
CA PHE A 653 9.68 -0.73 11.02
C PHE A 653 9.38 0.72 11.42
N GLU A 654 9.82 1.22 12.59
CA GLU A 654 10.66 0.59 13.59
C GLU A 654 10.28 1.01 15.03
N TYR A 655 11.08 0.67 16.03
CA TYR A 655 10.80 0.95 17.44
C TYR A 655 10.81 2.43 17.77
N ARG A 656 11.81 3.19 17.28
CA ARG A 656 12.04 4.61 17.57
C ARG A 656 12.16 5.43 16.30
N ASP A 657 11.71 6.70 16.35
CA ASP A 657 11.93 7.64 15.26
C ASP A 657 13.41 7.81 14.94
N GLU A 658 13.73 7.95 13.68
CA GLU A 658 15.05 8.32 13.22
C GLU A 658 15.39 9.75 13.63
N PRO A 659 16.68 10.15 13.69
CA PRO A 659 17.03 11.50 14.04
C PRO A 659 16.59 12.51 12.98
N VAL A 660 16.00 13.63 13.37
CA VAL A 660 15.59 14.72 12.45
C VAL A 660 16.77 15.34 11.69
N SER A 661 17.99 15.06 12.09
CA SER A 661 19.23 15.43 11.40
C SER A 661 19.75 14.33 10.49
N GLY A 662 18.99 13.27 10.31
CA GLY A 662 19.31 12.10 9.47
C GLY A 662 20.35 11.17 10.08
N ARG A 663 20.16 9.87 9.83
CA ARG A 663 21.18 8.83 10.04
C ARG A 663 21.94 8.60 8.74
N GLY A 664 22.73 9.59 8.34
CA GLY A 664 23.26 9.79 7.01
C GLY A 664 24.08 8.65 6.40
N PHE A 665 24.20 8.63 5.07
CA PHE A 665 25.16 7.83 4.34
C PHE A 665 26.46 8.53 4.13
N LEU A 666 27.51 7.75 4.15
CA LEU A 666 28.85 8.22 3.88
C LEU A 666 29.04 8.69 2.44
N GLY A 667 29.82 9.73 2.30
CA GLY A 667 30.17 10.38 1.04
C GLY A 667 29.34 11.60 0.70
N GLU A 668 28.39 11.95 1.55
CA GLU A 668 27.58 13.14 1.41
C GLU A 668 27.95 14.15 2.49
N THR A 669 29.19 14.63 2.42
CA THR A 669 29.76 15.57 3.41
C THR A 669 29.48 17.02 3.06
N ASP A 670 28.76 17.30 1.98
CA ASP A 670 28.56 18.65 1.48
C ASP A 670 27.15 19.15 1.83
N LEU A 671 27.03 19.83 2.95
CA LEU A 671 26.16 20.98 3.20
C LEU A 671 24.64 20.78 3.04
N ASP A 672 24.15 19.57 2.97
CA ASP A 672 22.71 19.33 3.03
C ASP A 672 22.24 19.41 4.50
N LEU A 673 21.12 20.08 4.73
CA LEU A 673 20.54 20.30 6.05
C LEU A 673 20.15 19.01 6.76
N VAL A 674 19.77 18.03 5.96
CA VAL A 674 19.37 16.69 6.40
C VAL A 674 20.14 15.69 5.58
N GLU A 675 20.98 14.90 6.22
CA GLU A 675 21.71 13.81 5.56
C GLU A 675 21.16 12.48 6.02
N GLY A 676 20.66 11.72 5.08
CA GLY A 676 20.22 10.39 5.35
C GLY A 676 18.75 10.23 5.64
N GLU A 677 18.43 9.09 6.26
CA GLU A 677 17.06 8.78 6.65
C GLU A 677 16.70 9.57 7.90
N ASP A 678 15.56 10.25 7.85
CA ASP A 678 15.04 11.09 8.93
C ASP A 678 13.52 10.93 9.07
N TYR A 679 13.05 9.70 9.00
CA TYR A 679 11.62 9.40 9.03
C TYR A 679 11.10 9.13 10.44
N ALA A 680 9.86 9.52 10.71
CA ALA A 680 9.20 9.27 11.99
C ALA A 680 8.60 7.85 12.06
N PHE A 681 9.39 6.81 11.77
CA PHE A 681 8.95 5.41 11.77
C PHE A 681 8.54 4.88 13.13
N GLY A 682 9.03 5.48 14.20
CA GLY A 682 8.97 4.93 15.55
C GLY A 682 7.58 4.81 16.16
N MET A 683 7.42 3.81 17.02
CA MET A 683 6.35 3.77 18.00
C MET A 683 6.61 4.74 19.16
N VAL A 684 7.88 5.07 19.37
CA VAL A 684 8.33 6.09 20.32
C VAL A 684 9.13 7.18 19.60
N ASP A 685 9.10 8.40 20.12
CA ASP A 685 9.88 9.50 19.60
C ASP A 685 11.34 9.51 20.13
N VAL A 686 12.12 10.50 19.70
CA VAL A 686 13.53 10.67 20.11
C VAL A 686 13.71 10.88 21.63
N ALA A 687 12.66 11.29 22.34
CA ALA A 687 12.66 11.43 23.79
C ALA A 687 12.21 10.14 24.52
N ASP A 688 12.18 9.03 23.80
CA ASP A 688 11.69 7.73 24.27
C ASP A 688 10.27 7.81 24.83
N ARG A 689 9.40 8.57 24.18
CA ARG A 689 8.00 8.77 24.56
C ARG A 689 7.09 8.08 23.55
N PRO A 690 6.11 7.27 23.99
CA PRO A 690 5.13 6.67 23.11
C PRO A 690 4.33 7.72 22.33
N LYS A 691 4.15 7.48 21.02
CA LYS A 691 3.25 8.27 20.16
C LYS A 691 1.82 7.75 20.39
N TYR A 692 1.13 8.31 21.40
CA TYR A 692 -0.10 7.74 21.94
C TYR A 692 -1.23 7.59 20.92
N ASP A 693 -1.37 8.50 19.96
CA ASP A 693 -2.42 8.42 18.94
C ASP A 693 -2.16 7.24 17.98
N LEU A 694 -0.89 6.96 17.66
CA LEU A 694 -0.47 5.76 16.94
C LEU A 694 -0.63 4.52 17.81
N VAL A 695 -0.01 4.50 18.99
CA VAL A 695 0.10 3.31 19.85
C VAL A 695 -1.27 2.81 20.35
N ASN A 696 -2.22 3.70 20.62
CA ASN A 696 -3.58 3.28 21.02
C ASN A 696 -4.29 2.51 19.91
N ARG A 697 -4.14 2.92 18.66
CA ARG A 697 -4.72 2.21 17.51
C ARG A 697 -3.99 0.90 17.24
N VAL A 698 -2.65 0.92 17.26
CA VAL A 698 -1.81 -0.28 17.15
C VAL A 698 -2.20 -1.32 18.19
N ARG A 699 -2.30 -0.92 19.45
CA ARG A 699 -2.74 -1.80 20.53
C ARG A 699 -4.13 -2.41 20.27
N THR A 700 -5.08 -1.58 19.85
CA THR A 700 -6.44 -2.04 19.54
C THR A 700 -6.45 -3.05 18.41
N ALA A 701 -5.70 -2.80 17.35
CA ALA A 701 -5.56 -3.70 16.21
C ALA A 701 -4.87 -5.02 16.62
N ASN A 702 -3.74 -4.95 17.32
CA ASN A 702 -2.98 -6.13 17.74
C ASN A 702 -3.81 -7.06 18.62
N LEU A 703 -4.52 -6.51 19.60
CA LEU A 703 -5.35 -7.31 20.52
C LEU A 703 -6.55 -7.98 19.84
N ALA A 704 -7.05 -7.40 18.76
CA ALA A 704 -8.15 -8.01 17.99
C ALA A 704 -7.65 -9.10 17.02
N MET A 705 -6.35 -9.13 16.72
CA MET A 705 -5.82 -9.89 15.59
C MET A 705 -5.93 -11.41 15.75
N ALA A 706 -5.69 -11.94 16.95
CA ALA A 706 -5.79 -13.36 17.20
C ALA A 706 -7.19 -13.89 16.85
N GLN A 707 -8.24 -13.20 17.29
CA GLN A 707 -9.62 -13.60 17.00
C GLN A 707 -9.96 -13.45 15.51
N ARG A 708 -9.48 -12.39 14.86
CA ARG A 708 -9.67 -12.20 13.42
C ARG A 708 -9.00 -13.30 12.61
N ARG A 709 -7.75 -13.65 12.95
CA ARG A 709 -7.02 -14.73 12.28
C ARG A 709 -7.66 -16.10 12.51
N LEU A 710 -8.13 -16.40 13.71
CA LEU A 710 -8.84 -17.64 14.00
C LEU A 710 -10.20 -17.74 13.30
N ALA A 711 -10.87 -16.61 13.09
CA ALA A 711 -12.12 -16.57 12.34
C ALA A 711 -11.91 -16.62 10.82
N PHE A 712 -10.69 -16.41 10.35
CA PHE A 712 -10.35 -16.48 8.93
C PHE A 712 -10.18 -17.92 8.47
N GLY A 713 -10.83 -18.27 7.37
CA GLY A 713 -10.76 -19.61 6.79
C GLY A 713 -11.66 -19.75 5.56
N PRO A 714 -11.74 -20.93 4.98
CA PRO A 714 -12.53 -21.16 3.79
C PRO A 714 -13.98 -20.70 3.94
N PRO A 715 -14.54 -19.99 2.95
CA PRO A 715 -15.93 -19.59 2.98
C PRO A 715 -16.85 -20.81 3.01
N SER A 716 -17.99 -20.68 3.65
CA SER A 716 -18.95 -21.77 3.79
C SER A 716 -20.33 -21.38 3.26
N LEU A 717 -20.74 -22.00 2.18
CA LEU A 717 -22.09 -21.89 1.63
C LEU A 717 -23.08 -22.67 2.49
N SER A 718 -24.20 -22.06 2.85
CA SER A 718 -25.28 -22.72 3.57
C SER A 718 -26.07 -23.66 2.65
N ALA A 719 -26.31 -24.88 3.07
CA ALA A 719 -27.15 -25.82 2.32
C ALA A 719 -28.57 -25.23 2.19
N GLY A 720 -29.08 -25.13 0.96
CA GLY A 720 -30.38 -24.50 0.66
C GLY A 720 -30.35 -22.96 0.80
N GLY A 721 -29.18 -22.36 1.01
CA GLY A 721 -29.00 -20.92 1.18
C GLY A 721 -29.02 -20.12 -0.14
N THR A 722 -29.18 -20.75 -1.30
CA THR A 722 -29.36 -20.05 -2.58
C THR A 722 -30.85 -19.93 -2.87
N ILE A 723 -31.39 -18.73 -2.79
CA ILE A 723 -32.81 -18.47 -2.91
C ILE A 723 -33.10 -17.33 -3.90
N ASN A 724 -34.33 -17.27 -4.40
CA ASN A 724 -34.77 -16.17 -5.26
C ASN A 724 -34.75 -14.84 -4.45
N ASN A 725 -34.03 -13.85 -4.97
CA ASN A 725 -33.79 -12.56 -4.31
C ASN A 725 -35.04 -11.70 -4.09
N ALA A 726 -36.14 -11.99 -4.79
CA ALA A 726 -37.41 -11.26 -4.64
C ALA A 726 -38.38 -11.93 -3.68
N SER A 727 -38.58 -13.25 -3.81
CA SER A 727 -39.56 -14.00 -3.00
C SER A 727 -39.00 -14.47 -1.65
N PHE A 728 -37.69 -14.62 -1.53
CA PHE A 728 -37.01 -15.24 -0.37
C PHE A 728 -37.54 -16.64 -0.02
N ALA A 729 -38.16 -17.31 -1.01
CA ALA A 729 -38.72 -18.62 -0.83
C ALA A 729 -37.63 -19.69 -0.68
N VAL A 730 -37.58 -20.33 0.51
CA VAL A 730 -36.64 -21.41 0.77
C VAL A 730 -37.03 -22.73 0.09
N ASN A 731 -36.04 -23.55 -0.22
CA ASN A 731 -36.25 -24.85 -0.83
C ASN A 731 -36.97 -24.84 -2.20
N THR A 732 -36.93 -23.71 -2.90
CA THR A 732 -37.43 -23.56 -4.27
C THR A 732 -36.27 -23.55 -5.25
N PRO A 733 -36.46 -24.02 -6.52
CA PRO A 733 -35.45 -23.86 -7.54
C PRO A 733 -35.30 -22.42 -7.95
N VAL A 734 -34.11 -22.02 -8.49
CA VAL A 734 -33.89 -20.72 -9.10
C VAL A 734 -33.85 -20.84 -10.62
N ALA A 735 -34.07 -19.73 -11.33
CA ALA A 735 -34.16 -19.79 -12.79
C ALA A 735 -32.94 -19.08 -13.44
N PRO A 736 -32.44 -19.60 -14.59
CA PRO A 736 -31.44 -18.88 -15.39
C PRO A 736 -31.91 -17.45 -15.70
N GLY A 737 -30.99 -16.47 -15.55
CA GLY A 737 -31.29 -15.05 -15.73
C GLY A 737 -31.88 -14.35 -14.48
N SER A 738 -32.33 -15.09 -13.47
CA SER A 738 -32.88 -14.53 -12.23
C SER A 738 -31.82 -13.99 -11.29
N LEU A 739 -32.23 -13.09 -10.40
CA LEU A 739 -31.42 -12.63 -9.27
C LEU A 739 -31.62 -13.56 -8.06
N VAL A 740 -30.54 -13.87 -7.40
CA VAL A 740 -30.50 -14.77 -6.23
C VAL A 740 -29.72 -14.14 -5.09
N SER A 741 -30.13 -14.48 -3.86
CA SER A 741 -29.35 -14.27 -2.65
C SER A 741 -28.76 -15.59 -2.21
N ILE A 742 -27.46 -15.59 -1.92
CA ILE A 742 -26.65 -16.74 -1.53
C ILE A 742 -26.16 -16.50 -0.12
N PHE A 743 -26.54 -17.33 0.83
CA PHE A 743 -26.20 -17.20 2.24
C PHE A 743 -25.13 -18.20 2.68
N GLY A 744 -24.31 -17.74 3.64
CA GLY A 744 -23.22 -18.54 4.16
C GLY A 744 -22.45 -17.83 5.26
N ALA A 745 -21.21 -18.21 5.46
CA ALA A 745 -20.28 -17.57 6.38
C ALA A 745 -18.93 -17.37 5.70
N GLY A 746 -18.29 -16.23 5.92
CA GLY A 746 -17.00 -15.88 5.31
C GLY A 746 -17.09 -15.73 3.79
N LEU A 747 -18.26 -15.36 3.25
CA LEU A 747 -18.48 -15.26 1.80
C LEU A 747 -17.76 -14.08 1.14
N ALA A 748 -17.39 -13.08 1.92
CA ALA A 748 -16.56 -11.95 1.51
C ALA A 748 -15.68 -11.51 2.69
N GLY A 749 -14.47 -11.07 2.40
CA GLY A 749 -13.58 -10.47 3.40
C GLY A 749 -14.08 -9.08 3.81
N ASP A 750 -14.34 -8.22 2.83
CA ASP A 750 -14.94 -6.90 2.99
C ASP A 750 -16.23 -6.79 2.18
N ALA A 751 -17.11 -5.90 2.65
CA ALA A 751 -18.34 -5.60 1.93
C ALA A 751 -18.02 -4.90 0.60
N ALA A 752 -18.52 -5.42 -0.50
CA ALA A 752 -18.33 -4.85 -1.82
C ALA A 752 -19.66 -4.79 -2.59
N VAL A 753 -19.81 -3.76 -3.42
CA VAL A 753 -20.98 -3.50 -4.25
C VAL A 753 -20.52 -3.19 -5.67
N ALA A 754 -21.20 -3.75 -6.67
CA ALA A 754 -20.86 -3.48 -8.07
C ALA A 754 -21.09 -2.00 -8.41
N ALA A 755 -20.08 -1.36 -9.02
CA ALA A 755 -20.06 0.08 -9.26
C ALA A 755 -20.86 0.54 -10.49
N GLY A 756 -21.29 -0.37 -11.36
CA GLY A 756 -21.90 -0.02 -12.65
C GLY A 756 -23.06 -0.92 -13.05
N PRO A 757 -23.70 -0.61 -14.18
CA PRO A 757 -24.84 -1.37 -14.67
C PRO A 757 -24.47 -2.77 -15.16
N SER A 758 -23.23 -3.01 -15.57
CA SER A 758 -22.69 -4.33 -15.88
C SER A 758 -22.08 -4.95 -14.64
N LEU A 759 -22.47 -6.16 -14.32
CA LEU A 759 -22.03 -6.86 -13.12
C LEU A 759 -20.67 -7.54 -13.32
N PRO A 760 -19.72 -7.41 -12.39
CA PRO A 760 -18.46 -8.12 -12.41
C PRO A 760 -18.66 -9.60 -12.03
N PHE A 761 -17.71 -10.45 -12.43
CA PHE A 761 -17.66 -11.87 -12.03
C PHE A 761 -16.78 -12.13 -10.79
N VAL A 762 -16.02 -11.13 -10.39
CA VAL A 762 -15.26 -11.06 -9.15
C VAL A 762 -15.60 -9.74 -8.49
N LEU A 763 -15.97 -9.75 -7.22
CA LEU A 763 -16.35 -8.55 -6.47
C LEU A 763 -15.62 -8.53 -5.12
N GLY A 764 -14.71 -7.57 -4.96
CA GLY A 764 -13.67 -7.69 -3.94
C GLY A 764 -12.81 -8.92 -4.23
N THR A 765 -12.65 -9.79 -3.24
CA THR A 765 -11.92 -11.07 -3.36
C THR A 765 -12.86 -12.27 -3.61
N THR A 766 -14.17 -12.02 -3.80
CA THR A 766 -15.19 -13.06 -3.90
C THR A 766 -15.51 -13.41 -5.36
N ALA A 767 -15.47 -14.70 -5.68
CA ALA A 767 -15.91 -15.25 -6.94
C ALA A 767 -16.74 -16.53 -6.72
N LEU A 768 -17.82 -16.68 -7.48
CA LEU A 768 -18.66 -17.88 -7.44
C LEU A 768 -18.81 -18.47 -8.84
N THR A 769 -18.93 -19.81 -8.89
CA THR A 769 -19.34 -20.51 -10.12
C THR A 769 -20.53 -21.43 -9.84
N LEU A 770 -21.46 -21.49 -10.78
CA LEU A 770 -22.58 -22.45 -10.75
C LEU A 770 -22.48 -23.35 -11.99
N GLY A 771 -22.27 -24.63 -11.76
CA GLY A 771 -22.03 -25.57 -12.88
C GLY A 771 -20.75 -25.25 -13.67
N GLY A 772 -19.77 -24.63 -13.05
CA GLY A 772 -18.53 -24.15 -13.69
C GLY A 772 -18.68 -22.83 -14.45
N VAL A 773 -19.87 -22.21 -14.47
CA VAL A 773 -20.10 -20.90 -15.10
C VAL A 773 -19.98 -19.78 -14.04
N PRO A 774 -19.14 -18.75 -14.26
CA PRO A 774 -19.02 -17.64 -13.33
C PRO A 774 -20.33 -16.88 -13.12
N LEU A 775 -20.64 -16.51 -11.87
CA LEU A 775 -21.82 -15.69 -11.54
C LEU A 775 -21.50 -14.20 -11.61
N PRO A 776 -22.33 -13.41 -12.30
CA PRO A 776 -22.29 -11.94 -12.17
C PRO A 776 -22.76 -11.50 -10.78
N LEU A 777 -21.96 -10.70 -10.06
CA LEU A 777 -22.16 -10.33 -8.67
C LEU A 777 -22.69 -8.91 -8.53
N ILE A 778 -23.69 -8.70 -7.64
CA ILE A 778 -24.28 -7.41 -7.32
C ILE A 778 -23.68 -6.89 -6.01
N HIS A 779 -23.74 -7.73 -4.97
CA HIS A 779 -23.19 -7.45 -3.63
C HIS A 779 -22.41 -8.66 -3.14
N ALA A 780 -21.32 -8.40 -2.42
CA ALA A 780 -20.58 -9.41 -1.67
C ALA A 780 -20.42 -8.93 -0.22
N PHE A 781 -21.06 -9.61 0.71
CA PHE A 781 -20.97 -9.37 2.14
C PHE A 781 -20.53 -10.65 2.86
N PRO A 782 -20.01 -10.58 4.11
CA PRO A 782 -19.49 -11.76 4.82
C PRO A 782 -20.49 -12.93 4.98
N ASN A 783 -21.78 -12.65 4.95
CA ASN A 783 -22.83 -13.66 5.16
C ASN A 783 -23.86 -13.77 4.00
N GLN A 784 -23.72 -12.93 2.98
CA GLN A 784 -24.64 -12.89 1.84
C GLN A 784 -23.93 -12.39 0.57
N VAL A 785 -24.15 -13.09 -0.54
CA VAL A 785 -23.81 -12.64 -1.88
C VAL A 785 -25.05 -12.59 -2.73
N ASP A 786 -25.29 -11.46 -3.42
CA ASP A 786 -26.37 -11.34 -4.40
C ASP A 786 -25.78 -11.41 -5.82
N ALA A 787 -26.37 -12.25 -6.65
CA ALA A 787 -25.85 -12.55 -7.97
C ALA A 787 -26.94 -12.82 -9.01
N GLN A 788 -26.57 -12.78 -10.29
CA GLN A 788 -27.42 -13.29 -11.36
C GLN A 788 -27.10 -14.77 -11.63
N VAL A 789 -28.10 -15.61 -11.74
CA VAL A 789 -27.96 -16.97 -12.28
C VAL A 789 -27.64 -16.87 -13.77
N PRO A 790 -26.51 -17.43 -14.25
CA PRO A 790 -26.14 -17.32 -15.66
C PRO A 790 -27.18 -17.94 -16.61
N TRP A 791 -27.39 -17.29 -17.75
CA TRP A 791 -28.29 -17.76 -18.81
C TRP A 791 -27.83 -19.10 -19.41
N GLU A 792 -26.52 -19.34 -19.37
CA GLU A 792 -25.83 -20.53 -19.88
C GLU A 792 -26.29 -21.83 -19.22
N LEU A 793 -26.96 -21.72 -18.06
CA LEU A 793 -27.52 -22.89 -17.33
C LEU A 793 -28.93 -23.28 -17.75
N ALA A 794 -29.45 -22.66 -18.82
CA ALA A 794 -30.77 -23.01 -19.34
C ALA A 794 -30.89 -24.49 -19.69
N GLY A 795 -31.99 -25.11 -19.26
CA GLY A 795 -32.24 -26.54 -19.47
C GLY A 795 -31.64 -27.48 -18.41
N GLN A 796 -30.84 -27.01 -17.49
CA GLN A 796 -30.35 -27.77 -16.36
C GLN A 796 -31.40 -27.82 -15.23
N THR A 797 -31.42 -28.89 -14.45
CA THR A 797 -32.33 -29.08 -13.30
C THR A 797 -31.63 -28.88 -11.96
N ALA A 798 -30.29 -28.93 -11.93
CA ALA A 798 -29.44 -28.64 -10.81
C ALA A 798 -28.00 -28.40 -11.27
N ALA A 799 -27.22 -27.65 -10.48
CA ALA A 799 -25.82 -27.42 -10.72
C ALA A 799 -25.04 -27.21 -9.40
N PRO A 800 -23.77 -27.63 -9.32
CA PRO A 800 -22.93 -27.39 -8.18
C PRO A 800 -22.56 -25.87 -8.11
N LEU A 801 -22.75 -25.24 -6.95
CA LEU A 801 -22.31 -23.92 -6.63
C LEU A 801 -21.02 -24.00 -5.82
N THR A 802 -19.98 -23.33 -6.28
CA THR A 802 -18.69 -23.19 -5.60
C THR A 802 -18.38 -21.73 -5.33
N ILE A 803 -17.57 -21.48 -4.32
CA ILE A 803 -17.12 -20.14 -3.93
C ILE A 803 -15.62 -20.15 -3.66
N VAL A 804 -14.97 -19.04 -4.03
CA VAL A 804 -13.61 -18.70 -3.63
C VAL A 804 -13.64 -17.30 -3.05
N THR A 805 -13.04 -17.11 -1.88
CA THR A 805 -12.88 -15.81 -1.23
C THR A 805 -11.50 -15.75 -0.59
N ASP A 806 -10.78 -14.65 -0.76
CA ASP A 806 -9.41 -14.49 -0.25
C ASP A 806 -8.53 -15.71 -0.62
N ASP A 807 -8.65 -16.19 -1.85
CA ASP A 807 -7.98 -17.37 -2.40
C ASP A 807 -8.29 -18.73 -1.74
N LEU A 808 -9.18 -18.74 -0.77
CA LEU A 808 -9.65 -19.98 -0.14
C LEU A 808 -10.90 -20.53 -0.83
N SER A 809 -10.82 -21.80 -1.20
CA SER A 809 -11.98 -22.51 -1.78
C SER A 809 -12.93 -22.95 -0.67
N GLY A 810 -14.20 -22.58 -0.80
CA GLY A 810 -15.26 -23.01 0.11
C GLY A 810 -15.82 -24.40 -0.21
N ASN A 811 -16.85 -24.79 0.55
CA ASN A 811 -17.61 -26.00 0.28
C ASN A 811 -18.44 -25.84 -1.00
N THR A 812 -18.81 -26.98 -1.57
CA THR A 812 -19.72 -27.05 -2.73
C THR A 812 -21.12 -27.44 -2.27
N ILE A 813 -22.13 -26.72 -2.75
CA ILE A 813 -23.53 -27.06 -2.54
C ILE A 813 -24.22 -27.29 -3.89
N ASN A 814 -25.29 -28.08 -3.90
CA ASN A 814 -26.05 -28.31 -5.12
C ASN A 814 -27.29 -27.41 -5.15
N VAL A 815 -27.40 -26.55 -6.16
CA VAL A 815 -28.51 -25.63 -6.38
C VAL A 815 -29.47 -26.19 -7.40
N ARG A 816 -30.77 -26.27 -7.05
CA ARG A 816 -31.82 -26.70 -7.95
C ARG A 816 -32.18 -25.59 -8.95
N LEU A 817 -32.35 -25.96 -10.20
CA LEU A 817 -32.69 -25.05 -11.29
C LEU A 817 -34.06 -25.43 -11.90
N ALA A 818 -34.77 -24.42 -12.37
CA ALA A 818 -35.99 -24.59 -13.15
C ALA A 818 -36.06 -23.50 -14.23
N GLN A 819 -36.82 -23.77 -15.29
CA GLN A 819 -37.00 -22.77 -16.35
C GLN A 819 -37.64 -21.46 -15.81
N PHE A 820 -38.55 -21.58 -14.86
CA PHE A 820 -39.25 -20.47 -14.22
C PHE A 820 -39.16 -20.57 -12.70
N SER A 821 -38.92 -19.48 -12.07
CA SER A 821 -38.94 -19.32 -10.61
C SER A 821 -39.32 -17.87 -10.28
N PRO A 822 -40.58 -17.50 -10.55
CA PRO A 822 -40.99 -16.11 -10.42
C PRO A 822 -41.04 -15.67 -8.99
N GLY A 823 -40.48 -14.49 -8.72
CA GLY A 823 -40.56 -13.79 -7.44
C GLY A 823 -40.91 -12.32 -7.61
N LEU A 824 -41.86 -11.84 -6.81
CA LEU A 824 -42.26 -10.45 -6.75
C LEU A 824 -41.46 -9.75 -5.65
N TYR A 825 -40.89 -8.59 -5.95
CA TYR A 825 -40.22 -7.76 -4.96
C TYR A 825 -41.22 -7.08 -4.03
N SER A 826 -40.92 -7.09 -2.75
CA SER A 826 -41.62 -6.31 -1.74
C SER A 826 -40.83 -5.07 -1.31
N ALA A 827 -41.50 -4.03 -0.89
CA ALA A 827 -40.88 -2.78 -0.44
C ALA A 827 -39.98 -2.96 0.80
N GLN A 828 -40.17 -4.05 1.54
CA GLN A 828 -39.39 -4.39 2.73
C GLN A 828 -38.33 -5.48 2.45
N ALA A 829 -38.12 -5.83 1.18
CA ALA A 829 -37.16 -6.84 0.74
C ALA A 829 -37.23 -8.19 1.53
N ASN A 830 -38.44 -8.68 1.79
CA ASN A 830 -38.70 -9.92 2.53
C ASN A 830 -39.67 -10.89 1.81
N GLY A 831 -40.06 -10.54 0.56
CA GLY A 831 -40.99 -11.34 -0.27
C GLY A 831 -42.46 -11.30 0.18
N ALA A 832 -42.85 -10.43 1.09
CA ALA A 832 -44.24 -10.32 1.60
C ALA A 832 -44.65 -8.86 1.84
N GLY A 833 -45.93 -8.65 2.09
CA GLY A 833 -46.48 -7.33 2.39
C GLY A 833 -46.59 -6.42 1.16
N GLN A 834 -46.34 -5.13 1.31
CA GLN A 834 -46.42 -4.17 0.20
C GLN A 834 -45.46 -4.49 -0.92
N GLY A 835 -45.97 -4.67 -2.12
CA GLY A 835 -45.15 -4.94 -3.31
C GLY A 835 -44.34 -3.70 -3.75
N ALA A 836 -43.20 -3.92 -4.35
CA ALA A 836 -42.47 -2.91 -5.09
C ALA A 836 -43.19 -2.65 -6.43
N ILE A 837 -44.34 -2.03 -6.36
CA ILE A 837 -45.25 -1.78 -7.46
C ILE A 837 -45.42 -0.28 -7.61
N LEU A 838 -45.01 0.29 -8.74
CA LEU A 838 -45.09 1.71 -9.03
C LEU A 838 -46.33 2.02 -9.88
N ILE A 839 -46.99 3.15 -9.67
CA ILE A 839 -47.93 3.74 -10.62
C ILE A 839 -47.12 4.18 -11.85
N ALA A 840 -47.48 3.68 -13.02
CA ALA A 840 -46.71 3.86 -14.24
C ALA A 840 -46.43 5.35 -14.53
N ASN A 841 -45.24 5.66 -15.06
CA ASN A 841 -44.73 7.01 -15.33
C ASN A 841 -44.58 7.89 -14.09
N THR A 842 -44.56 7.28 -12.90
CA THR A 842 -44.24 7.96 -11.63
C THR A 842 -43.23 7.18 -10.84
N ALA A 843 -42.62 7.79 -9.83
CA ALA A 843 -41.81 7.11 -8.82
C ALA A 843 -42.63 6.72 -7.56
N THR A 844 -43.93 6.75 -7.64
CA THR A 844 -44.85 6.58 -6.51
C THR A 844 -45.28 5.11 -6.40
N LEU A 845 -45.16 4.55 -5.21
CA LEU A 845 -45.66 3.22 -4.90
C LEU A 845 -47.21 3.21 -4.93
N ALA A 846 -47.76 2.13 -5.52
CA ALA A 846 -49.18 1.80 -5.39
C ALA A 846 -49.47 1.27 -3.98
N ALA A 847 -49.46 2.15 -2.98
CA ALA A 847 -49.45 1.85 -1.56
C ALA A 847 -50.48 2.73 -0.82
N PRO A 848 -50.87 2.38 0.41
CA PRO A 848 -51.70 3.25 1.25
C PRO A 848 -51.13 4.66 1.38
N ALA A 849 -52.00 5.66 1.54
CA ALA A 849 -51.58 7.06 1.69
C ALA A 849 -50.84 7.34 3.01
N SER A 850 -50.88 6.41 3.95
CA SER A 850 -50.22 6.50 5.26
C SER A 850 -49.72 5.15 5.72
N GLY A 851 -48.69 5.12 6.60
CA GLY A 851 -48.08 3.92 7.16
C GLY A 851 -46.58 3.91 6.95
N GLN A 852 -45.91 2.82 7.37
CA GLN A 852 -44.46 2.66 7.21
C GLN A 852 -44.01 2.64 5.75
N VAL A 853 -44.79 1.97 4.89
CA VAL A 853 -44.64 2.05 3.45
C VAL A 853 -45.86 2.79 2.93
N HIS A 854 -45.68 3.98 2.37
CA HIS A 854 -46.77 4.84 1.92
C HIS A 854 -46.56 5.28 0.47
N GLY A 855 -47.63 5.63 -0.19
CA GLY A 855 -47.67 6.04 -1.57
C GLY A 855 -49.02 6.60 -1.95
N LEU A 856 -49.54 6.20 -3.09
CA LEU A 856 -50.90 6.52 -3.54
C LEU A 856 -51.62 5.23 -3.94
N PRO A 857 -52.89 5.03 -3.55
CA PRO A 857 -53.68 3.91 -4.06
C PRO A 857 -53.88 4.07 -5.58
N ALA A 858 -53.65 2.98 -6.33
CA ALA A 858 -53.81 2.94 -7.77
C ALA A 858 -55.32 2.94 -8.14
N LYS A 859 -55.70 3.70 -9.16
CA LYS A 859 -57.11 3.79 -9.62
C LYS A 859 -57.45 2.63 -10.55
N ARG A 860 -58.41 1.82 -10.15
CA ARG A 860 -58.93 0.73 -10.99
C ARG A 860 -59.54 1.26 -12.29
N GLY A 861 -59.32 0.51 -13.38
CA GLY A 861 -59.81 0.82 -14.70
C GLY A 861 -59.08 1.95 -15.44
N THR A 862 -58.20 2.67 -14.77
CA THR A 862 -57.49 3.81 -15.35
C THR A 862 -55.98 3.71 -15.22
N ASP A 863 -55.43 3.40 -14.05
CA ASP A 863 -54.02 3.44 -13.84
C ASP A 863 -53.33 2.16 -14.36
N TYR A 864 -52.16 2.35 -14.95
CA TYR A 864 -51.21 1.30 -15.21
C TYR A 864 -50.22 1.25 -14.06
N ILE A 865 -49.73 0.03 -13.78
CA ILE A 865 -48.74 -0.20 -12.75
C ILE A 865 -47.55 -0.99 -13.34
N ASN A 866 -46.37 -0.71 -12.79
CA ASN A 866 -45.12 -1.45 -13.05
C ASN A 866 -44.83 -2.34 -11.85
N ILE A 867 -44.91 -3.63 -12.05
CA ILE A 867 -44.61 -4.64 -11.03
C ILE A 867 -43.18 -5.11 -11.27
N PHE A 868 -42.30 -5.05 -10.26
CA PHE A 868 -40.94 -5.57 -10.36
C PHE A 868 -40.86 -6.99 -9.85
N ALA A 869 -40.13 -7.83 -10.63
CA ALA A 869 -40.01 -9.25 -10.39
C ALA A 869 -38.63 -9.77 -10.82
N THR A 870 -38.34 -11.02 -10.49
CA THR A 870 -37.22 -11.77 -11.10
C THR A 870 -37.68 -13.19 -11.41
N GLY A 871 -36.95 -13.92 -12.26
CA GLY A 871 -37.17 -15.37 -12.52
C GLY A 871 -38.30 -15.69 -13.44
N LEU A 872 -38.72 -14.79 -14.36
CA LEU A 872 -39.76 -15.07 -15.34
C LEU A 872 -39.27 -15.94 -16.53
N GLY A 873 -38.00 -16.40 -16.50
CA GLY A 873 -37.43 -17.31 -17.50
C GLY A 873 -36.87 -16.58 -18.74
N PRO A 874 -36.71 -17.34 -19.88
CA PRO A 874 -36.06 -16.82 -21.07
C PRO A 874 -36.74 -15.61 -21.67
N VAL A 875 -35.96 -14.75 -22.33
CA VAL A 875 -36.43 -13.53 -22.98
C VAL A 875 -35.98 -13.47 -24.44
N THR A 876 -36.72 -12.71 -25.26
CA THR A 876 -36.24 -12.27 -26.58
C THR A 876 -35.11 -11.25 -26.39
N ASN A 877 -34.25 -11.08 -27.39
CA ASN A 877 -33.11 -10.14 -27.29
C ASN A 877 -32.36 -10.28 -25.94
N GLN A 878 -32.08 -11.52 -25.57
CA GLN A 878 -31.45 -11.88 -24.30
C GLN A 878 -30.05 -11.24 -24.21
N PRO A 879 -29.75 -10.42 -23.16
CA PRO A 879 -28.42 -9.89 -22.93
C PRO A 879 -27.48 -11.02 -22.47
N ALA A 880 -26.19 -10.82 -22.59
CA ALA A 880 -25.21 -11.70 -21.95
C ALA A 880 -25.37 -11.72 -20.42
N SER A 881 -24.96 -12.79 -19.76
CA SER A 881 -24.96 -12.85 -18.29
C SER A 881 -24.12 -11.71 -17.72
N GLY A 882 -24.68 -10.97 -16.75
CA GLY A 882 -24.08 -9.78 -16.17
C GLY A 882 -24.29 -8.47 -16.95
N ALA A 883 -24.83 -8.52 -18.17
CA ALA A 883 -25.09 -7.32 -18.96
C ALA A 883 -26.52 -6.78 -18.70
N PRO A 884 -26.69 -5.46 -18.65
CA PRO A 884 -28.01 -4.84 -18.52
C PRO A 884 -28.86 -5.03 -19.77
N ALA A 885 -30.18 -5.10 -19.58
CA ALA A 885 -31.14 -5.22 -20.68
C ALA A 885 -31.17 -3.95 -21.54
N SER A 886 -31.26 -4.12 -22.88
CA SER A 886 -31.35 -3.01 -23.83
C SER A 886 -32.70 -2.29 -23.72
N ALA A 887 -32.67 -0.97 -23.93
CA ALA A 887 -33.89 -0.17 -24.08
C ALA A 887 -34.52 -0.32 -25.48
N SER A 888 -33.75 -0.76 -26.48
CA SER A 888 -34.23 -1.02 -27.85
C SER A 888 -33.26 -1.94 -28.57
N PRO A 889 -33.70 -3.13 -29.03
CA PRO A 889 -35.03 -3.73 -28.82
C PRO A 889 -35.22 -4.18 -27.35
N LEU A 890 -36.47 -4.19 -26.91
CA LEU A 890 -36.84 -4.68 -25.56
C LEU A 890 -36.69 -6.20 -25.46
N SER A 891 -36.39 -6.65 -24.26
CA SER A 891 -36.26 -8.10 -23.91
C SER A 891 -37.58 -8.62 -23.32
N TRP A 892 -38.45 -9.21 -24.13
CA TRP A 892 -39.74 -9.75 -23.72
C TRP A 892 -39.62 -11.17 -23.16
N ALA A 893 -40.38 -11.51 -22.13
CA ALA A 893 -40.52 -12.89 -21.66
C ALA A 893 -41.10 -13.74 -22.79
N THR A 894 -40.49 -14.92 -23.02
CA THR A 894 -40.91 -15.82 -24.10
C THR A 894 -42.15 -16.64 -23.75
N ALA A 895 -42.43 -16.86 -22.48
CA ALA A 895 -43.61 -17.51 -21.96
C ALA A 895 -44.68 -16.49 -21.56
N ALA A 896 -45.94 -16.89 -21.67
CA ALA A 896 -47.07 -16.06 -21.26
C ALA A 896 -47.04 -15.84 -19.74
N VAL A 897 -47.11 -14.54 -19.32
CA VAL A 897 -47.20 -14.12 -17.94
C VAL A 897 -48.65 -13.70 -17.66
N THR A 898 -49.21 -14.15 -16.56
CA THR A 898 -50.53 -13.73 -16.07
C THR A 898 -50.35 -13.11 -14.72
N VAL A 899 -50.92 -11.92 -14.52
CA VAL A 899 -50.94 -11.23 -13.23
C VAL A 899 -52.33 -11.39 -12.62
N THR A 900 -52.41 -11.59 -11.31
CA THR A 900 -53.66 -11.63 -10.58
C THR A 900 -53.69 -10.47 -9.57
N ILE A 901 -54.69 -9.58 -9.66
CA ILE A 901 -54.88 -8.43 -8.75
C ILE A 901 -56.23 -8.62 -8.03
N GLY A 902 -56.14 -8.87 -6.73
CA GLY A 902 -57.34 -9.11 -5.91
C GLY A 902 -58.18 -10.31 -6.42
N GLY A 903 -57.53 -11.34 -6.95
CA GLY A 903 -58.20 -12.50 -7.57
C GLY A 903 -58.61 -12.33 -9.04
N VAL A 904 -58.49 -11.12 -9.61
CA VAL A 904 -58.85 -10.85 -11.03
C VAL A 904 -57.60 -11.09 -11.93
N PRO A 905 -57.63 -12.01 -12.89
CA PRO A 905 -56.55 -12.22 -13.82
C PRO A 905 -56.44 -11.11 -14.84
N VAL A 906 -55.19 -10.70 -15.15
CA VAL A 906 -54.88 -9.61 -16.10
C VAL A 906 -53.71 -10.06 -16.99
N THR A 907 -53.83 -9.80 -18.28
CA THR A 907 -52.73 -9.99 -19.24
C THR A 907 -51.84 -8.74 -19.26
N PRO A 908 -50.57 -8.82 -19.06
CA PRO A 908 -49.65 -7.69 -19.12
C PRO A 908 -49.58 -7.05 -20.52
N SER A 909 -49.48 -5.73 -20.59
CA SER A 909 -49.11 -5.00 -21.80
C SER A 909 -47.62 -5.10 -22.11
N PHE A 910 -46.80 -5.37 -21.06
CA PHE A 910 -45.37 -5.72 -21.14
C PHE A 910 -45.04 -6.68 -20.03
N ALA A 911 -44.24 -7.69 -20.34
CA ALA A 911 -43.56 -8.55 -19.39
C ALA A 911 -42.20 -8.89 -19.95
N GLY A 912 -41.11 -8.50 -19.28
CA GLY A 912 -39.75 -8.70 -19.77
C GLY A 912 -38.72 -8.08 -18.84
N LEU A 913 -37.47 -8.02 -19.29
CA LEU A 913 -36.42 -7.39 -18.51
C LEU A 913 -36.60 -5.86 -18.50
N ALA A 914 -36.41 -5.26 -17.34
CA ALA A 914 -36.40 -3.83 -17.17
C ALA A 914 -35.17 -3.22 -17.88
N PRO A 915 -35.32 -2.27 -18.81
CA PRO A 915 -34.22 -1.67 -19.52
C PRO A 915 -33.19 -1.02 -18.59
N GLY A 916 -31.91 -1.25 -18.84
CA GLY A 916 -30.81 -0.73 -18.02
C GLY A 916 -30.48 -1.57 -16.79
N TRP A 917 -31.20 -2.66 -16.51
CA TRP A 917 -31.00 -3.51 -15.33
C TRP A 917 -30.63 -4.95 -15.72
N VAL A 918 -29.87 -5.61 -14.85
CA VAL A 918 -29.52 -7.03 -14.98
C VAL A 918 -30.51 -7.87 -14.18
N GLY A 919 -31.10 -8.89 -14.80
CA GLY A 919 -31.94 -9.89 -14.12
C GLY A 919 -33.22 -9.38 -13.44
N LEU A 920 -33.45 -8.07 -13.49
CA LEU A 920 -34.70 -7.46 -13.02
C LEU A 920 -35.74 -7.52 -14.13
N TYR A 921 -36.92 -8.08 -13.84
CA TYR A 921 -38.07 -8.07 -14.74
C TYR A 921 -39.06 -6.98 -14.33
N GLN A 922 -39.72 -6.41 -15.33
CA GLN A 922 -40.81 -5.46 -15.19
C GLN A 922 -42.04 -6.03 -15.87
N VAL A 923 -43.17 -5.97 -15.18
CA VAL A 923 -44.48 -6.40 -15.71
C VAL A 923 -45.45 -5.25 -15.63
N ASN A 924 -45.94 -4.77 -16.78
CA ASN A 924 -46.84 -3.62 -16.89
C ASN A 924 -48.28 -4.09 -17.11
N VAL A 925 -49.17 -3.73 -16.23
CA VAL A 925 -50.57 -4.06 -16.31
C VAL A 925 -51.47 -2.85 -16.03
N GLN A 926 -52.66 -2.81 -16.64
CA GLN A 926 -53.69 -1.89 -16.19
C GLN A 926 -54.43 -2.52 -15.01
N VAL A 927 -54.69 -1.72 -13.98
CA VAL A 927 -55.48 -2.17 -12.83
C VAL A 927 -56.90 -2.45 -13.30
N PRO A 928 -57.43 -3.70 -13.14
CA PRO A 928 -58.76 -4.04 -13.64
C PRO A 928 -59.87 -3.17 -13.05
N ALA A 929 -60.89 -2.80 -13.86
CA ALA A 929 -62.01 -2.01 -13.41
C ALA A 929 -62.82 -2.72 -12.30
N ASN A 930 -62.80 -4.03 -12.28
CA ASN A 930 -63.45 -4.88 -11.25
C ASN A 930 -62.50 -5.38 -10.16
N ALA A 931 -61.30 -4.85 -10.06
CA ALA A 931 -60.39 -5.16 -8.94
C ALA A 931 -61.06 -4.68 -7.61
N PRO A 932 -60.85 -5.44 -6.52
CA PRO A 932 -61.31 -4.97 -5.20
C PRO A 932 -60.60 -3.69 -4.78
N VAL A 933 -61.28 -2.84 -4.03
CA VAL A 933 -60.69 -1.64 -3.44
C VAL A 933 -60.20 -1.97 -2.05
N GLY A 934 -59.06 -1.41 -1.67
CA GLY A 934 -58.48 -1.60 -0.34
C GLY A 934 -56.98 -1.29 -0.28
N ASP A 935 -56.48 -1.18 0.93
CA ASP A 935 -55.07 -0.83 1.22
C ASP A 935 -54.11 -2.00 1.03
N ALA A 936 -54.57 -3.26 0.98
CA ALA A 936 -53.76 -4.45 0.88
C ALA A 936 -54.36 -5.49 -0.09
N VAL A 937 -54.62 -5.05 -1.31
CA VAL A 937 -55.13 -5.93 -2.38
C VAL A 937 -54.04 -6.89 -2.82
N PRO A 938 -54.26 -8.21 -2.78
CA PRO A 938 -53.21 -9.18 -3.12
C PRO A 938 -52.86 -9.13 -4.61
N VAL A 939 -51.55 -9.24 -4.87
CA VAL A 939 -50.97 -9.33 -6.23
C VAL A 939 -50.08 -10.55 -6.31
N ALA A 940 -50.27 -11.38 -7.31
CA ALA A 940 -49.41 -12.48 -7.65
C ALA A 940 -49.25 -12.59 -9.18
N LEU A 941 -48.28 -13.30 -9.64
CA LEU A 941 -48.12 -13.65 -11.07
C LEU A 941 -47.81 -15.14 -11.26
N SER A 942 -48.07 -15.59 -12.45
CA SER A 942 -47.71 -16.94 -12.90
C SER A 942 -47.08 -16.89 -14.30
N VAL A 943 -46.11 -17.81 -14.51
CA VAL A 943 -45.47 -18.02 -15.79
C VAL A 943 -45.24 -19.53 -15.97
N GLY A 944 -45.72 -20.12 -17.09
CA GLY A 944 -45.81 -21.57 -17.21
C GLY A 944 -46.60 -22.16 -16.03
N ASP A 945 -46.03 -23.20 -15.41
CA ASP A 945 -46.65 -23.86 -14.23
C ASP A 945 -46.17 -23.25 -12.88
N ALA A 946 -45.34 -22.22 -12.93
CA ALA A 946 -44.74 -21.60 -11.72
C ALA A 946 -45.53 -20.35 -11.27
N ALA A 947 -45.82 -20.30 -9.98
CA ALA A 947 -46.46 -19.14 -9.34
C ALA A 947 -45.43 -18.36 -8.45
N SER A 948 -45.58 -17.02 -8.39
CA SER A 948 -44.77 -16.16 -7.51
C SER A 948 -45.28 -16.23 -6.05
N ASN A 949 -44.48 -15.63 -5.16
CA ASN A 949 -45.01 -15.15 -3.86
C ASN A 949 -46.16 -14.15 -4.10
N GLN A 950 -46.92 -13.92 -3.05
CA GLN A 950 -47.97 -12.93 -3.05
C GLN A 950 -47.50 -11.69 -2.29
N VAL A 951 -47.69 -10.52 -2.92
CA VAL A 951 -47.47 -9.20 -2.33
C VAL A 951 -48.79 -8.43 -2.33
N THR A 952 -48.85 -7.23 -1.78
CA THR A 952 -50.03 -6.40 -1.76
C THR A 952 -49.82 -5.04 -2.43
N MET A 953 -50.89 -4.41 -2.88
CA MET A 953 -50.92 -3.01 -3.32
C MET A 953 -52.19 -2.32 -2.83
N ALA A 954 -52.21 -0.99 -2.77
CA ALA A 954 -53.40 -0.25 -2.51
C ALA A 954 -54.16 0.08 -3.82
N VAL A 955 -55.47 -0.09 -3.82
CA VAL A 955 -56.38 0.16 -4.97
C VAL A 955 -57.52 1.01 -4.51
N GLN A 956 -57.91 2.03 -5.34
CA GLN A 956 -59.07 2.89 -5.13
C GLN A 956 -60.03 2.93 -6.31
#